data_a8aadfe0f9654500ab1ad85c519d909c
#
_entry.id   a8aadfe0f9654500ab1ad85c519d909c
#
_cell.length_a   1.000
_cell.length_b   1.000
_cell.length_c   1.000
_cell.angle_alpha   90.00
_cell.angle_beta   90.00
_cell.angle_gamma   90.00
#
_symmetry.space_group_name_H-M   'P 1'
#
loop_
_entity.id
_entity.type
_entity.pdbx_description
1 polymer ?
#
loop_
_entity_poly.entity_id
_entity_poly.type
_entity_poly.pdbx_seq_one_letter_code
_entity_poly.pdbx_strand_id
1 'polypeptide(L)'
;MFRLSDKLARLEDRISGRWGKKLDRFFDRRKGKWKFYIPLGLFCWYFYGMLINSVHLGIKSTFNATGDPVGSIWVVNPFRNLLAVFTPTGLGVTAVGFILFCLITKKGYIWFSGYKFIRDKRGFDILPDGTHGTSGFMSKKEQEKILLTGPISELSGTLLGKLKDDPDDDDKYAEYVTLRPNSGLTEHIMVYGATGAGKTRGLVKPFILQCAAKRSTQESLICVDPKGEVYESMSSFLREQGYEVRMFNLLDMENSDAWNCLSGIEKDKDLVQSIAEVIIKNTSNANGRQDFWEKAELNLLMALMHYVATQTIPGTTELLPIQQRSLGAIYRMLSNESFGDLERRFEALPKGHPALAPYGIFKLANRQIWGNIAIGLGNRLSVFQNPLVDKITSYNEIDLTLPGQKPCAYFCCISAQDSSLEFLSSLFFSQLFARLIEYGRRHGKHGRLPMTVNVCLEEFCNIGKLPDFKRVLNFCRGSGIFCQLIVQSIPQLQDRYPKTEWEELIGCTDIQICLGCNDVDTATYISKKCGMVTIKVENNQMPLLPLFSPVYSSTRPYSQTKSNTQRALMLPDEIMRMDNQESLVLLRGQKPLKLYKITPDEHPSFQRLHDVKVSDYTPEWRRQEELAKAERKARAKSRPAPSAPEAGPPPAQPANTAPATPGQKEAGGETAPHKERDQILRQEYDYGLLDPELDRVSSQSPDTEAPYGAFDLIETSPDEVGGP
;
A
#
# COMPACT_ATOMS: atom_id res chain seq x y z
N MET A 1 -3.12 -53.54 -11.44
CA MET A 1 -3.20 -52.97 -10.08
C MET A 1 -3.09 -51.48 -10.05
N PHE A 2 -2.12 -50.81 -10.69
CA PHE A 2 -1.90 -49.36 -10.66
C PHE A 2 -3.05 -48.49 -11.22
N ARG A 3 -3.81 -48.96 -12.22
CA ARG A 3 -4.99 -48.21 -12.72
C ARG A 3 -6.17 -48.15 -11.76
N LEU A 4 -6.26 -49.14 -10.85
CA LEU A 4 -7.32 -49.15 -9.83
C LEU A 4 -7.03 -48.17 -8.70
N SER A 5 -5.74 -48.04 -8.29
CA SER A 5 -5.32 -47.10 -7.27
C SER A 5 -5.51 -45.64 -7.69
N ASP A 6 -5.23 -45.29 -8.97
CA ASP A 6 -5.43 -43.95 -9.49
C ASP A 6 -6.92 -43.57 -9.62
N LYS A 7 -7.77 -44.57 -9.99
CA LYS A 7 -9.22 -44.36 -10.03
C LYS A 7 -9.80 -44.23 -8.62
N LEU A 8 -9.31 -45.02 -7.67
CA LEU A 8 -9.71 -44.94 -6.27
C LEU A 8 -9.26 -43.63 -5.64
N ALA A 9 -8.05 -43.14 -5.93
CA ALA A 9 -7.56 -41.86 -5.47
C ALA A 9 -8.40 -40.64 -5.99
N ARG A 10 -8.80 -40.72 -7.27
CA ARG A 10 -9.70 -39.68 -7.85
C ARG A 10 -11.11 -39.77 -7.27
N LEU A 11 -11.60 -40.97 -6.95
CA LEU A 11 -12.88 -41.16 -6.28
C LEU A 11 -12.82 -40.65 -4.83
N GLU A 12 -11.71 -40.92 -4.15
CA GLU A 12 -11.42 -40.46 -2.79
C GLU A 12 -11.37 -38.93 -2.74
N ASP A 13 -10.69 -38.25 -3.71
CA ASP A 13 -10.67 -36.77 -3.81
C ASP A 13 -12.05 -36.18 -4.07
N ARG A 14 -12.88 -36.80 -4.91
CA ARG A 14 -14.26 -36.37 -5.16
C ARG A 14 -15.17 -36.51 -3.94
N ILE A 15 -15.06 -37.59 -3.19
CA ILE A 15 -15.95 -37.88 -2.05
C ILE A 15 -15.47 -37.16 -0.80
N SER A 16 -14.16 -37.14 -0.49
CA SER A 16 -13.59 -36.48 0.70
C SER A 16 -13.59 -34.96 0.59
N GLY A 17 -13.47 -34.43 -0.62
CA GLY A 17 -13.37 -32.99 -0.84
C GLY A 17 -14.60 -32.20 -0.36
N ARG A 18 -15.81 -32.69 -0.63
CA ARG A 18 -17.06 -31.97 -0.38
C ARG A 18 -17.76 -32.41 0.93
N TRP A 19 -17.77 -33.68 1.22
CA TRP A 19 -18.50 -34.21 2.39
C TRP A 19 -17.64 -34.29 3.65
N GLY A 20 -16.38 -34.67 3.53
CA GLY A 20 -15.46 -34.73 4.67
C GLY A 20 -15.29 -33.40 5.35
N LYS A 21 -15.13 -32.32 4.56
CA LYS A 21 -15.00 -30.96 5.09
C LYS A 21 -16.27 -30.43 5.74
N LYS A 22 -17.47 -30.80 5.23
CA LYS A 22 -18.75 -30.46 5.87
C LYS A 22 -18.93 -31.14 7.22
N LEU A 23 -18.49 -32.40 7.30
CA LEU A 23 -18.50 -33.16 8.56
C LEU A 23 -17.47 -32.63 9.56
N ASP A 24 -16.24 -32.35 9.14
CA ASP A 24 -15.21 -31.78 10.01
C ASP A 24 -15.64 -30.43 10.60
N ARG A 25 -16.25 -29.56 9.77
CA ARG A 25 -16.83 -28.28 10.25
C ARG A 25 -17.99 -28.49 11.24
N PHE A 26 -18.83 -29.48 11.00
CA PHE A 26 -19.93 -29.80 11.89
C PHE A 26 -19.44 -30.26 13.27
N PHE A 27 -18.36 -31.06 13.30
CA PHE A 27 -17.79 -31.53 14.56
C PHE A 27 -16.90 -30.48 15.25
N ASP A 28 -16.11 -29.70 14.54
CA ASP A 28 -15.25 -28.65 15.09
C ASP A 28 -16.06 -27.51 15.75
N ARG A 29 -17.20 -27.14 15.18
CA ARG A 29 -18.09 -26.11 15.77
C ARG A 29 -18.73 -26.53 17.09
N ARG A 30 -18.64 -27.78 17.46
CA ARG A 30 -19.24 -28.36 18.68
C ARG A 30 -18.21 -28.91 19.65
N LYS A 31 -16.93 -28.56 19.50
CA LYS A 31 -15.88 -28.87 20.48
C LYS A 31 -16.32 -28.39 21.87
N GLY A 32 -16.34 -29.32 22.84
CA GLY A 32 -16.76 -29.06 24.22
C GLY A 32 -18.21 -29.45 24.56
N LYS A 33 -19.03 -29.85 23.58
CA LYS A 33 -20.41 -30.31 23.84
C LYS A 33 -20.50 -31.84 23.88
N TRP A 34 -19.68 -32.47 24.72
CA TRP A 34 -19.66 -33.94 24.88
C TRP A 34 -21.03 -34.54 25.21
N LYS A 35 -21.90 -33.80 25.88
CA LYS A 35 -23.28 -34.18 26.15
C LYS A 35 -24.14 -34.41 24.90
N PHE A 36 -23.73 -33.85 23.74
CA PHE A 36 -24.38 -34.06 22.46
C PHE A 36 -23.77 -35.27 21.72
N TYR A 37 -22.46 -35.47 21.83
CA TYR A 37 -21.78 -36.53 21.09
C TYR A 37 -22.02 -37.93 21.65
N ILE A 38 -22.21 -38.07 22.96
CA ILE A 38 -22.49 -39.37 23.56
C ILE A 38 -23.84 -39.93 23.08
N PRO A 39 -24.98 -39.23 23.16
CA PRO A 39 -26.25 -39.70 22.63
C PRO A 39 -26.19 -39.96 21.12
N LEU A 40 -25.55 -39.08 20.36
CA LEU A 40 -25.37 -39.27 18.93
C LEU A 40 -24.53 -40.49 18.61
N GLY A 41 -23.46 -40.74 19.37
CA GLY A 41 -22.61 -41.91 19.22
C GLY A 41 -23.37 -43.21 19.51
N LEU A 42 -24.15 -43.25 20.60
CA LEU A 42 -25.00 -44.42 20.93
C LEU A 42 -26.08 -44.65 19.87
N PHE A 43 -26.67 -43.60 19.35
CA PHE A 43 -27.64 -43.68 18.26
C PHE A 43 -27.01 -44.25 16.98
N CYS A 44 -25.87 -43.73 16.56
CA CYS A 44 -25.14 -44.25 15.42
C CYS A 44 -24.72 -45.72 15.62
N TRP A 45 -24.26 -46.08 16.83
CA TRP A 45 -23.89 -47.46 17.19
C TRP A 45 -25.06 -48.40 17.10
N TYR A 46 -26.25 -48.00 17.56
CA TYR A 46 -27.47 -48.82 17.45
C TYR A 46 -27.83 -49.11 15.99
N PHE A 47 -27.86 -48.09 15.13
CA PHE A 47 -28.17 -48.26 13.70
C PHE A 47 -27.11 -49.05 12.98
N TYR A 48 -25.85 -48.88 13.36
CA TYR A 48 -24.75 -49.67 12.83
C TYR A 48 -24.89 -51.16 13.18
N GLY A 49 -25.25 -51.47 14.40
CA GLY A 49 -25.54 -52.83 14.83
C GLY A 49 -26.77 -53.42 14.14
N MET A 50 -27.79 -52.61 13.86
CA MET A 50 -28.96 -53.02 13.08
C MET A 50 -28.57 -53.42 11.64
N LEU A 51 -27.68 -52.59 11.02
CA LEU A 51 -27.12 -52.92 9.69
C LEU A 51 -26.34 -54.25 9.70
N ILE A 52 -25.48 -54.45 10.69
CA ILE A 52 -24.71 -55.71 10.84
C ILE A 52 -25.64 -56.91 10.96
N ASN A 53 -26.70 -56.85 11.80
CA ASN A 53 -27.64 -57.89 11.97
C ASN A 53 -28.47 -58.15 10.69
N SER A 54 -28.80 -57.10 9.93
CA SER A 54 -29.48 -57.24 8.63
C SER A 54 -28.59 -57.97 7.60
N VAL A 55 -27.30 -57.62 7.55
CA VAL A 55 -26.30 -58.30 6.70
C VAL A 55 -26.15 -59.75 7.13
N HIS A 56 -26.07 -60.03 8.45
CA HIS A 56 -25.99 -61.41 8.97
C HIS A 56 -27.19 -62.25 8.58
N LEU A 57 -28.41 -61.69 8.70
CA LEU A 57 -29.63 -62.40 8.28
C LEU A 57 -29.69 -62.59 6.78
N GLY A 58 -29.25 -61.62 5.99
CA GLY A 58 -29.15 -61.74 4.54
C GLY A 58 -28.20 -62.84 4.11
N ILE A 59 -27.01 -62.90 4.71
CA ILE A 59 -26.05 -64.02 4.47
C ILE A 59 -26.66 -65.36 4.85
N LYS A 60 -27.27 -65.44 6.04
CA LYS A 60 -27.89 -66.65 6.50
C LYS A 60 -29.06 -67.12 5.61
N SER A 61 -29.87 -66.19 5.09
CA SER A 61 -30.94 -66.48 4.14
C SER A 61 -30.45 -67.02 2.81
N THR A 62 -29.30 -66.47 2.34
CA THR A 62 -28.72 -66.90 1.07
C THR A 62 -28.06 -68.28 1.13
N PHE A 63 -27.56 -68.65 2.31
CA PHE A 63 -26.86 -69.99 2.49
C PHE A 63 -27.74 -71.08 3.14
N ASN A 64 -28.97 -70.73 3.60
CA ASN A 64 -29.90 -71.73 4.12
C ASN A 64 -30.69 -72.40 2.94
N ALA A 65 -30.35 -73.62 2.61
CA ALA A 65 -31.00 -74.38 1.57
C ALA A 65 -32.43 -74.88 1.93
N THR A 66 -32.97 -74.51 3.10
CA THR A 66 -34.23 -75.05 3.63
C THR A 66 -35.41 -74.11 3.51
N GLY A 67 -35.52 -73.29 2.50
CA GLY A 67 -36.73 -72.64 2.04
C GLY A 67 -37.68 -71.97 3.07
N ASP A 68 -37.31 -71.90 4.34
CA ASP A 68 -38.13 -71.24 5.37
C ASP A 68 -38.15 -69.72 5.20
N PRO A 69 -39.31 -69.05 5.24
CA PRO A 69 -39.38 -67.58 5.11
C PRO A 69 -38.64 -66.90 6.26
N VAL A 70 -37.56 -66.24 5.93
CA VAL A 70 -36.84 -65.42 6.89
C VAL A 70 -37.79 -64.28 7.24
N GLY A 71 -38.12 -64.18 8.54
CA GLY A 71 -38.89 -63.07 9.09
C GLY A 71 -38.21 -61.70 8.80
N SER A 72 -38.76 -60.61 9.27
CA SER A 72 -38.28 -59.26 9.03
C SER A 72 -36.75 -59.17 9.05
N ILE A 73 -36.13 -58.69 7.98
CA ILE A 73 -34.68 -58.45 7.85
C ILE A 73 -34.20 -57.43 8.90
N TRP A 74 -35.12 -56.64 9.44
CA TRP A 74 -34.81 -55.59 10.40
C TRP A 74 -34.90 -56.07 11.86
N VAL A 75 -33.77 -56.06 12.57
CA VAL A 75 -33.70 -56.47 13.99
C VAL A 75 -33.77 -55.19 14.84
N VAL A 76 -34.84 -55.00 15.61
CA VAL A 76 -35.09 -53.79 16.42
C VAL A 76 -34.57 -53.96 17.85
N ASN A 77 -34.21 -55.19 18.32
CA ASN A 77 -33.76 -55.40 19.69
C ASN A 77 -32.46 -54.64 20.01
N PRO A 78 -32.49 -53.68 20.98
CA PRO A 78 -31.38 -52.80 21.25
C PRO A 78 -30.12 -53.52 21.76
N PHE A 79 -30.29 -54.53 22.63
CA PHE A 79 -29.17 -55.29 23.16
C PHE A 79 -28.47 -56.12 22.10
N ARG A 80 -29.24 -56.75 21.21
CA ARG A 80 -28.70 -57.53 20.09
C ARG A 80 -27.95 -56.60 19.10
N ASN A 81 -28.44 -55.40 18.85
CA ASN A 81 -27.80 -54.44 17.98
C ASN A 81 -26.50 -53.85 18.57
N LEU A 82 -26.49 -53.55 19.88
CA LEU A 82 -25.28 -53.07 20.54
C LEU A 82 -24.16 -54.13 20.57
N LEU A 83 -24.48 -55.42 20.68
CA LEU A 83 -23.50 -56.50 20.70
C LEU A 83 -23.14 -57.06 19.30
N ALA A 84 -23.87 -56.64 18.26
CA ALA A 84 -23.67 -57.12 16.89
C ALA A 84 -22.26 -56.91 16.33
N VAL A 85 -21.59 -55.84 16.76
CA VAL A 85 -20.23 -55.48 16.31
C VAL A 85 -19.21 -56.58 16.72
N PHE A 86 -19.43 -57.24 17.83
CA PHE A 86 -18.54 -58.31 18.34
C PHE A 86 -18.79 -59.70 17.75
N THR A 87 -19.77 -59.83 16.85
CA THR A 87 -20.01 -61.09 16.13
C THR A 87 -19.03 -61.25 14.93
N PRO A 88 -18.76 -62.46 14.44
CA PRO A 88 -17.89 -62.65 13.27
C PRO A 88 -18.32 -61.84 12.04
N THR A 89 -19.62 -61.77 11.78
CA THR A 89 -20.19 -60.90 10.72
C THR A 89 -20.02 -59.42 11.04
N GLY A 90 -20.14 -59.01 12.30
CA GLY A 90 -19.89 -57.64 12.75
C GLY A 90 -18.45 -57.23 12.54
N LEU A 91 -17.51 -58.07 12.89
CA LEU A 91 -16.09 -57.82 12.64
C LEU A 91 -15.79 -57.70 11.13
N GLY A 92 -16.39 -58.54 10.28
CA GLY A 92 -16.24 -58.44 8.83
C GLY A 92 -16.82 -57.16 8.25
N VAL A 93 -18.06 -56.80 8.63
CA VAL A 93 -18.70 -55.52 8.19
C VAL A 93 -17.91 -54.30 8.70
N THR A 94 -17.41 -54.36 9.95
CA THR A 94 -16.59 -53.28 10.52
C THR A 94 -15.26 -53.15 9.80
N ALA A 95 -14.60 -54.26 9.44
CA ALA A 95 -13.37 -54.25 8.65
C ALA A 95 -13.58 -53.65 7.27
N VAL A 96 -14.66 -54.03 6.57
CA VAL A 96 -15.03 -53.42 5.28
C VAL A 96 -15.38 -51.95 5.45
N GLY A 97 -16.16 -51.58 6.47
CA GLY A 97 -16.49 -50.18 6.79
C GLY A 97 -15.26 -49.36 7.12
N PHE A 98 -14.30 -49.93 7.87
CA PHE A 98 -13.02 -49.28 8.17
C PHE A 98 -12.16 -49.08 6.92
N ILE A 99 -12.11 -50.04 6.02
CA ILE A 99 -11.41 -49.91 4.71
C ILE A 99 -12.08 -48.79 3.90
N LEU A 100 -13.40 -48.78 3.81
CA LEU A 100 -14.15 -47.69 3.13
C LEU A 100 -13.92 -46.34 3.79
N PHE A 101 -13.93 -46.28 5.12
CA PHE A 101 -13.62 -45.04 5.88
C PHE A 101 -12.19 -44.57 5.60
N CYS A 102 -11.21 -45.48 5.57
CA CYS A 102 -9.84 -45.15 5.20
C CYS A 102 -9.71 -44.64 3.77
N LEU A 103 -10.49 -45.18 2.83
CA LEU A 103 -10.57 -44.72 1.45
C LEU A 103 -11.20 -43.29 1.35
N ILE A 104 -12.27 -43.05 2.09
CA ILE A 104 -12.99 -41.78 2.11
C ILE A 104 -12.18 -40.64 2.81
N THR A 105 -11.42 -40.96 3.87
CA THR A 105 -10.69 -39.98 4.71
C THR A 105 -9.26 -39.72 4.26
N LYS A 106 -8.81 -40.17 3.10
CA LYS A 106 -7.43 -40.09 2.57
C LYS A 106 -6.36 -40.81 3.40
N LYS A 107 -6.69 -41.37 4.56
CA LYS A 107 -5.74 -42.08 5.41
C LYS A 107 -5.40 -43.47 4.85
N GLY A 108 -6.35 -44.12 4.15
CA GLY A 108 -6.13 -45.39 3.49
C GLY A 108 -5.26 -45.32 2.24
N TYR A 109 -5.30 -44.21 1.51
CA TYR A 109 -4.48 -44.00 0.33
C TYR A 109 -2.97 -44.04 0.66
N ILE A 110 -2.57 -43.52 1.80
CA ILE A 110 -1.18 -43.55 2.31
C ILE A 110 -0.72 -45.00 2.54
N TRP A 111 -1.64 -45.87 2.91
CA TRP A 111 -1.36 -47.30 3.20
C TRP A 111 -1.22 -48.16 1.93
N PHE A 112 -2.03 -47.83 0.90
CA PHE A 112 -2.10 -48.66 -0.32
C PHE A 112 -1.20 -48.18 -1.47
N SER A 113 -0.84 -46.89 -1.52
CA SER A 113 -0.09 -46.34 -2.66
C SER A 113 1.42 -46.25 -2.46
N GLY A 114 1.90 -46.28 -1.21
CA GLY A 114 3.32 -46.08 -0.91
C GLY A 114 3.87 -44.66 -1.30
N TYR A 115 3.08 -43.89 -2.02
CA TYR A 115 3.44 -42.54 -2.50
C TYR A 115 2.64 -41.47 -1.75
N LYS A 116 3.34 -40.60 -1.03
CA LYS A 116 2.77 -39.39 -0.48
C LYS A 116 2.86 -38.30 -1.54
N PHE A 117 1.77 -37.94 -2.19
CA PHE A 117 1.69 -36.74 -3.02
C PHE A 117 0.50 -35.90 -2.57
N ILE A 118 0.59 -34.60 -2.83
CA ILE A 118 -0.48 -33.63 -2.57
C ILE A 118 -1.03 -33.23 -3.93
N ARG A 119 -2.30 -33.55 -4.21
CA ARG A 119 -2.98 -33.10 -5.42
C ARG A 119 -3.28 -31.62 -5.31
N ASP A 120 -2.69 -30.80 -6.18
CA ASP A 120 -3.03 -29.40 -6.29
C ASP A 120 -4.36 -29.21 -7.02
N LYS A 121 -5.16 -28.20 -6.62
CA LYS A 121 -6.45 -27.87 -7.27
C LYS A 121 -6.30 -27.57 -8.77
N ARG A 122 -5.13 -27.12 -9.20
CA ARG A 122 -4.76 -26.81 -10.59
C ARG A 122 -4.46 -28.07 -11.44
N GLY A 123 -4.51 -29.28 -10.86
CA GLY A 123 -4.49 -30.54 -11.60
C GLY A 123 -3.16 -31.27 -11.66
N PHE A 124 -2.11 -30.84 -10.97
CA PHE A 124 -0.83 -31.54 -10.89
C PHE A 124 -0.55 -32.10 -9.48
N ASP A 125 0.34 -33.11 -9.41
CA ASP A 125 0.69 -33.78 -8.17
C ASP A 125 2.02 -33.25 -7.64
N ILE A 126 2.02 -32.67 -6.43
CA ILE A 126 3.22 -32.20 -5.73
C ILE A 126 3.83 -33.35 -4.94
N LEU A 127 5.11 -33.61 -5.17
CA LEU A 127 5.87 -34.62 -4.46
C LEU A 127 6.60 -34.04 -3.27
N PRO A 128 6.53 -34.67 -2.09
CA PRO A 128 7.18 -34.16 -0.88
C PRO A 128 8.69 -34.49 -0.81
N ASP A 129 9.26 -35.13 -1.83
CA ASP A 129 10.67 -35.56 -1.86
C ASP A 129 11.65 -34.38 -1.94
N GLY A 130 11.19 -33.22 -2.43
CA GLY A 130 11.96 -31.99 -2.44
C GLY A 130 13.15 -31.95 -3.40
N THR A 131 13.31 -32.95 -4.27
CA THR A 131 14.48 -33.10 -5.19
C THR A 131 14.68 -31.84 -6.07
N HIS A 132 13.59 -31.23 -6.53
CA HIS A 132 13.61 -30.05 -7.40
C HIS A 132 13.03 -28.79 -6.75
N GLY A 133 12.64 -28.87 -5.48
CA GLY A 133 12.10 -27.75 -4.71
C GLY A 133 11.15 -28.23 -3.61
N THR A 134 11.23 -27.53 -2.45
CA THR A 134 10.47 -27.89 -1.24
C THR A 134 9.34 -26.91 -0.94
N SER A 135 9.05 -25.96 -1.85
CA SER A 135 8.00 -24.99 -1.65
C SER A 135 6.61 -25.64 -1.65
N GLY A 136 5.65 -24.93 -1.16
CA GLY A 136 4.24 -25.31 -1.09
C GLY A 136 3.46 -24.26 -0.33
N PHE A 137 2.14 -24.28 -0.38
CA PHE A 137 1.36 -23.40 0.49
C PHE A 137 1.46 -23.86 1.95
N MET A 138 1.40 -22.86 2.85
CA MET A 138 1.50 -23.07 4.29
C MET A 138 0.42 -24.03 4.78
N SER A 139 0.82 -25.11 5.46
CA SER A 139 -0.11 -26.07 6.07
C SER A 139 -0.77 -25.51 7.33
N LYS A 140 -1.90 -26.05 7.76
CA LYS A 140 -2.59 -25.62 9.00
C LYS A 140 -1.66 -25.61 10.22
N LYS A 141 -0.78 -26.60 10.36
CA LYS A 141 0.19 -26.69 11.47
C LYS A 141 1.26 -25.59 11.40
N GLU A 142 1.66 -25.17 10.20
CA GLU A 142 2.59 -24.06 10.01
C GLU A 142 1.89 -22.73 10.29
N GLN A 143 0.62 -22.58 9.86
CA GLN A 143 -0.22 -21.41 10.16
C GLN A 143 -0.40 -21.21 11.67
N GLU A 144 -0.79 -22.26 12.40
CA GLU A 144 -1.00 -22.21 13.86
C GLU A 144 0.23 -21.76 14.65
N LYS A 145 1.44 -21.89 14.12
CA LYS A 145 2.67 -21.46 14.79
C LYS A 145 2.87 -19.94 14.77
N ILE A 146 2.47 -19.30 13.68
CA ILE A 146 2.84 -17.90 13.38
C ILE A 146 1.62 -16.99 13.26
N LEU A 147 0.45 -17.55 13.00
CA LEU A 147 -0.80 -16.83 12.76
C LEU A 147 -1.80 -17.10 13.89
N LEU A 148 -2.66 -16.12 14.11
CA LEU A 148 -3.90 -16.26 14.86
C LEU A 148 -5.06 -16.24 13.87
N THR A 149 -5.99 -17.17 14.05
CA THR A 149 -7.22 -17.25 13.25
C THR A 149 -8.44 -17.19 14.16
N GLY A 150 -9.47 -16.51 13.71
CA GLY A 150 -10.71 -16.38 14.48
C GLY A 150 -11.65 -15.33 13.91
N PRO A 151 -12.73 -15.02 14.62
CA PRO A 151 -13.63 -13.94 14.26
C PRO A 151 -12.92 -12.58 14.39
N ILE A 152 -13.27 -11.63 13.52
CA ILE A 152 -12.63 -10.32 13.43
C ILE A 152 -12.65 -9.53 14.76
N SER A 153 -13.74 -9.72 15.54
CA SER A 153 -13.94 -9.05 16.84
C SER A 153 -12.95 -9.51 17.94
N GLU A 154 -12.38 -10.71 17.80
CA GLU A 154 -11.45 -11.30 18.78
C GLU A 154 -9.99 -11.05 18.42
N LEU A 155 -9.72 -10.73 17.16
CA LEU A 155 -8.37 -10.49 16.66
C LEU A 155 -7.91 -9.06 16.97
N SER A 156 -6.59 -8.88 17.06
CA SER A 156 -5.90 -7.61 17.17
C SER A 156 -4.73 -7.56 16.20
N GLY A 157 -4.28 -6.34 15.84
CA GLY A 157 -3.21 -6.13 14.86
C GLY A 157 -3.70 -6.20 13.41
N THR A 158 -2.75 -6.20 12.48
CA THR A 158 -3.04 -6.14 11.04
C THR A 158 -3.71 -7.40 10.54
N LEU A 159 -4.88 -7.24 9.92
CA LEU A 159 -5.59 -8.32 9.25
C LEU A 159 -4.92 -8.60 7.90
N LEU A 160 -4.44 -9.84 7.70
CA LEU A 160 -3.78 -10.28 6.48
C LEU A 160 -4.75 -10.78 5.41
N GLY A 161 -5.94 -11.17 5.81
CA GLY A 161 -6.96 -11.75 4.94
C GLY A 161 -7.87 -12.71 5.69
N LYS A 162 -8.67 -13.46 4.96
CA LYS A 162 -9.56 -14.49 5.52
C LYS A 162 -9.34 -15.85 4.85
N LEU A 163 -9.53 -16.92 5.63
CA LEU A 163 -9.55 -18.29 5.17
C LEU A 163 -10.99 -18.70 4.87
N LYS A 164 -11.23 -19.14 3.65
CA LYS A 164 -12.48 -19.79 3.24
C LYS A 164 -12.13 -21.20 2.76
N ASP A 165 -12.95 -22.19 3.12
CA ASP A 165 -12.77 -23.54 2.59
C ASP A 165 -13.36 -23.69 1.18
N ASP A 166 -14.39 -22.90 0.84
CA ASP A 166 -15.04 -22.85 -0.47
C ASP A 166 -15.34 -21.37 -0.84
N PRO A 167 -15.11 -20.93 -2.09
CA PRO A 167 -15.47 -19.59 -2.54
C PRO A 167 -16.95 -19.23 -2.33
N ASP A 168 -17.82 -20.25 -2.45
CA ASP A 168 -19.28 -20.12 -2.27
C ASP A 168 -19.72 -20.19 -0.79
N ASP A 169 -18.77 -20.30 0.16
CA ASP A 169 -19.09 -20.33 1.59
C ASP A 169 -19.57 -18.97 2.08
N ASP A 170 -20.62 -19.02 2.91
CA ASP A 170 -21.14 -17.83 3.57
C ASP A 170 -20.07 -17.18 4.47
N ASP A 171 -19.83 -15.87 4.33
CA ASP A 171 -18.80 -15.12 5.08
C ASP A 171 -18.98 -15.20 6.61
N LYS A 172 -20.15 -15.61 7.05
CA LYS A 172 -20.47 -15.83 8.47
C LYS A 172 -19.52 -16.80 9.19
N TYR A 173 -18.83 -17.66 8.44
CA TYR A 173 -17.92 -18.68 8.96
C TYR A 173 -16.47 -18.51 8.50
N ALA A 174 -16.17 -17.36 7.89
CA ALA A 174 -14.80 -17.06 7.51
C ALA A 174 -13.92 -16.90 8.78
N GLU A 175 -12.74 -17.49 8.75
CA GLU A 175 -11.72 -17.27 9.79
C GLU A 175 -10.78 -16.17 9.29
N TYR A 176 -10.74 -15.06 9.99
CA TYR A 176 -9.82 -13.97 9.72
C TYR A 176 -8.43 -14.29 10.26
N VAL A 177 -7.42 -13.74 9.62
CA VAL A 177 -6.02 -14.08 9.87
C VAL A 177 -5.23 -12.84 10.25
N THR A 178 -4.47 -12.93 11.33
CA THR A 178 -3.49 -11.92 11.75
C THR A 178 -2.20 -12.59 12.21
N LEU A 179 -1.13 -11.81 12.37
CA LEU A 179 0.11 -12.31 12.96
C LEU A 179 -0.08 -12.59 14.46
N ARG A 180 0.57 -13.65 14.92
CA ARG A 180 0.65 -13.93 16.34
C ARG A 180 1.57 -12.90 17.03
N PRO A 181 1.19 -12.33 18.19
CA PRO A 181 2.10 -11.53 18.99
C PRO A 181 3.41 -12.30 19.23
N ASN A 182 4.52 -11.61 19.14
CA ASN A 182 5.86 -12.19 19.28
C ASN A 182 6.26 -13.21 18.19
N SER A 183 5.69 -13.09 16.99
CA SER A 183 6.09 -13.90 15.83
C SER A 183 7.56 -13.71 15.41
N GLY A 184 8.23 -12.67 15.91
CA GLY A 184 9.59 -12.28 15.53
C GLY A 184 9.67 -11.54 14.19
N LEU A 185 8.52 -11.35 13.52
CA LEU A 185 8.42 -10.58 12.28
C LEU A 185 8.18 -9.10 12.60
N THR A 186 8.68 -8.22 11.74
CA THR A 186 8.29 -6.81 11.77
C THR A 186 6.93 -6.62 11.10
N GLU A 187 6.17 -5.66 11.58
CA GLU A 187 4.85 -5.32 10.99
C GLU A 187 4.98 -4.32 9.83
N HIS A 188 6.19 -4.12 9.28
CA HIS A 188 6.33 -3.43 8.00
C HIS A 188 5.83 -4.32 6.88
N ILE A 189 4.95 -3.76 6.05
CA ILE A 189 4.25 -4.48 4.99
C ILE A 189 4.58 -3.84 3.64
N MET A 190 4.94 -4.66 2.66
CA MET A 190 4.97 -4.28 1.25
C MET A 190 3.75 -4.85 0.56
N VAL A 191 3.00 -4.00 -0.14
CA VAL A 191 1.79 -4.40 -0.85
C VAL A 191 1.94 -4.11 -2.33
N TYR A 192 1.67 -5.12 -3.14
CA TYR A 192 1.64 -5.03 -4.60
C TYR A 192 0.19 -5.13 -5.06
N GLY A 193 -0.30 -4.11 -5.74
CA GLY A 193 -1.67 -4.12 -6.23
C GLY A 193 -1.87 -3.20 -7.43
N ALA A 194 -2.23 -3.77 -8.58
CA ALA A 194 -2.60 -3.01 -9.76
C ALA A 194 -3.82 -2.10 -9.50
N THR A 195 -4.07 -1.18 -10.40
CA THR A 195 -5.30 -0.37 -10.35
C THR A 195 -6.53 -1.28 -10.39
N GLY A 196 -7.48 -1.09 -9.48
CA GLY A 196 -8.66 -1.94 -9.34
C GLY A 196 -8.45 -3.24 -8.55
N ALA A 197 -7.23 -3.54 -8.07
CA ALA A 197 -6.96 -4.71 -7.23
C ALA A 197 -7.55 -4.62 -5.80
N GLY A 198 -8.23 -3.52 -5.47
CA GLY A 198 -8.89 -3.35 -4.17
C GLY A 198 -7.96 -2.93 -3.04
N LYS A 199 -6.86 -2.20 -3.31
CA LYS A 199 -5.90 -1.71 -2.29
C LYS A 199 -6.61 -0.99 -1.14
N THR A 200 -7.33 0.07 -1.46
CA THR A 200 -8.05 0.88 -0.46
C THR A 200 -9.15 0.10 0.22
N ARG A 201 -10.03 -0.57 -0.56
CA ARG A 201 -11.19 -1.30 -0.03
C ARG A 201 -10.80 -2.60 0.66
N GLY A 202 -9.84 -3.36 0.11
CA GLY A 202 -9.49 -4.70 0.58
C GLY A 202 -8.39 -4.75 1.64
N LEU A 203 -7.70 -3.62 1.90
CA LEU A 203 -6.62 -3.57 2.88
C LEU A 203 -6.69 -2.34 3.77
N VAL A 204 -6.66 -1.11 3.19
CA VAL A 204 -6.51 0.13 3.96
C VAL A 204 -7.70 0.36 4.90
N LYS A 205 -8.93 0.32 4.36
CA LYS A 205 -10.14 0.56 5.16
C LYS A 205 -10.36 -0.49 6.27
N PRO A 206 -10.26 -1.81 6.00
CA PRO A 206 -10.32 -2.83 7.05
C PRO A 206 -9.23 -2.66 8.12
N PHE A 207 -8.02 -2.26 7.71
CA PHE A 207 -6.93 -2.00 8.64
C PHE A 207 -7.23 -0.82 9.58
N ILE A 208 -7.73 0.30 9.05
CA ILE A 208 -8.12 1.48 9.85
C ILE A 208 -9.22 1.10 10.86
N LEU A 209 -10.23 0.36 10.39
CA LEU A 209 -11.31 -0.12 11.28
C LEU A 209 -10.76 -0.99 12.40
N GLN A 210 -9.83 -1.89 12.09
CA GLN A 210 -9.23 -2.79 13.08
C GLN A 210 -8.39 -2.04 14.12
N CYS A 211 -7.59 -1.05 13.71
CA CYS A 211 -6.79 -0.22 14.62
C CYS A 211 -7.66 0.64 15.55
N ALA A 212 -8.83 1.09 15.08
CA ALA A 212 -9.69 2.02 15.82
C ALA A 212 -10.84 1.35 16.58
N ALA A 213 -11.13 0.06 16.33
CA ALA A 213 -12.31 -0.62 16.84
C ALA A 213 -12.39 -0.67 18.38
N LYS A 214 -11.27 -0.84 19.05
CA LYS A 214 -11.19 -1.02 20.50
C LYS A 214 -10.42 0.12 21.14
N ARG A 215 -11.08 0.93 21.98
CA ARG A 215 -10.44 2.06 22.68
C ARG A 215 -9.22 1.68 23.53
N SER A 216 -9.18 0.47 24.06
CA SER A 216 -8.07 -0.02 24.89
C SER A 216 -6.80 -0.36 24.10
N THR A 217 -6.90 -0.56 22.80
CA THR A 217 -5.81 -0.97 21.92
C THR A 217 -5.73 -0.08 20.68
N GLN A 218 -6.16 1.17 20.79
CA GLN A 218 -6.05 2.14 19.70
C GLN A 218 -4.60 2.43 19.35
N GLU A 219 -4.35 2.60 18.07
CA GLU A 219 -3.07 2.95 17.51
C GLU A 219 -3.25 4.17 16.62
N SER A 220 -2.27 5.05 16.56
CA SER A 220 -2.33 6.20 15.66
C SER A 220 -2.17 5.80 14.21
N LEU A 221 -2.84 6.53 13.33
CA LEU A 221 -2.96 6.26 11.91
C LEU A 221 -2.49 7.47 11.12
N ILE A 222 -1.64 7.27 10.14
CA ILE A 222 -1.22 8.31 9.20
C ILE A 222 -1.35 7.71 7.81
N CYS A 223 -2.25 8.26 7.01
CA CYS A 223 -2.62 7.70 5.73
C CYS A 223 -2.34 8.69 4.60
N VAL A 224 -1.67 8.24 3.55
CA VAL A 224 -1.74 8.88 2.25
C VAL A 224 -3.09 8.53 1.64
N ASP A 225 -3.81 9.52 1.16
CA ASP A 225 -5.14 9.38 0.58
C ASP A 225 -5.21 10.13 -0.76
N PRO A 226 -4.85 9.49 -1.88
CA PRO A 226 -4.72 10.15 -3.17
C PRO A 226 -6.01 10.77 -3.72
N LYS A 227 -7.16 10.40 -3.17
CA LYS A 227 -8.47 10.83 -3.65
C LYS A 227 -9.35 11.49 -2.58
N GLY A 228 -8.92 11.47 -1.32
CA GLY A 228 -9.75 11.89 -0.19
C GLY A 228 -10.81 10.87 0.25
N GLU A 229 -10.93 9.72 -0.44
CA GLU A 229 -11.99 8.73 -0.19
C GLU A 229 -11.84 7.98 1.14
N VAL A 230 -10.63 7.88 1.67
CA VAL A 230 -10.38 7.29 2.99
C VAL A 230 -10.80 8.27 4.08
N TYR A 231 -10.43 9.54 3.95
CA TYR A 231 -10.88 10.58 4.85
C TYR A 231 -12.40 10.68 4.89
N GLU A 232 -13.04 10.77 3.71
CA GLU A 232 -14.50 10.90 3.62
C GLU A 232 -15.25 9.79 4.34
N SER A 233 -14.82 8.55 4.17
CA SER A 233 -15.51 7.38 4.75
C SER A 233 -15.13 7.07 6.19
N MET A 234 -13.95 7.49 6.68
CA MET A 234 -13.43 7.06 7.98
C MET A 234 -13.35 8.17 9.04
N SER A 235 -13.25 9.45 8.63
CA SER A 235 -12.95 10.54 9.56
C SER A 235 -14.02 10.76 10.63
N SER A 236 -15.30 10.61 10.29
CA SER A 236 -16.41 10.72 11.25
C SER A 236 -16.30 9.65 12.34
N PHE A 237 -16.16 8.39 11.94
CA PHE A 237 -15.98 7.27 12.85
C PHE A 237 -14.74 7.45 13.77
N LEU A 238 -13.62 7.88 13.21
CA LEU A 238 -12.39 8.09 13.97
C LEU A 238 -12.56 9.18 15.03
N ARG A 239 -13.25 10.30 14.70
CA ARG A 239 -13.60 11.33 15.69
C ARG A 239 -14.50 10.79 16.80
N GLU A 240 -15.50 9.98 16.49
CA GLU A 240 -16.35 9.30 17.49
C GLU A 240 -15.54 8.36 18.39
N GLN A 241 -14.49 7.72 17.87
CA GLN A 241 -13.57 6.90 18.65
C GLN A 241 -12.59 7.72 19.51
N GLY A 242 -12.57 9.05 19.38
CA GLY A 242 -11.74 9.95 20.16
C GLY A 242 -10.37 10.24 19.53
N TYR A 243 -10.21 10.02 18.23
CA TYR A 243 -8.99 10.38 17.50
C TYR A 243 -8.93 11.89 17.25
N GLU A 244 -7.73 12.45 17.38
CA GLU A 244 -7.40 13.76 16.80
C GLU A 244 -7.25 13.59 15.28
N VAL A 245 -8.22 14.09 14.51
CA VAL A 245 -8.21 13.95 13.05
C VAL A 245 -7.72 15.23 12.40
N ARG A 246 -6.65 15.14 11.61
CA ARG A 246 -6.07 16.22 10.83
C ARG A 246 -5.94 15.84 9.35
N MET A 247 -5.98 16.83 8.48
CA MET A 247 -5.91 16.62 7.03
C MET A 247 -4.93 17.62 6.39
N PHE A 248 -3.79 17.11 5.89
CA PHE A 248 -2.89 17.87 5.03
C PHE A 248 -3.27 17.61 3.58
N ASN A 249 -4.02 18.56 2.99
CA ASN A 249 -4.68 18.34 1.70
C ASN A 249 -4.04 19.20 0.61
N LEU A 250 -3.27 18.58 -0.26
CA LEU A 250 -2.64 19.23 -1.41
C LEU A 250 -3.52 19.22 -2.68
N LEU A 251 -4.68 18.52 -2.63
CA LEU A 251 -5.68 18.52 -3.72
C LEU A 251 -6.63 19.73 -3.60
N ASP A 252 -7.10 20.00 -2.38
CA ASP A 252 -8.01 21.08 -2.06
C ASP A 252 -7.48 21.82 -0.84
N MET A 253 -6.60 22.76 -1.11
CA MET A 253 -5.82 23.46 -0.07
C MET A 253 -6.68 24.41 0.79
N GLU A 254 -7.85 24.84 0.30
CA GLU A 254 -8.78 25.64 1.11
C GLU A 254 -9.34 24.86 2.29
N ASN A 255 -9.39 23.53 2.14
CA ASN A 255 -9.87 22.60 3.15
C ASN A 255 -8.71 21.77 3.75
N SER A 256 -7.51 22.35 3.87
CA SER A 256 -6.31 21.75 4.43
C SER A 256 -5.93 22.34 5.76
N ASP A 257 -5.64 21.52 6.77
CA ASP A 257 -4.86 21.99 7.92
C ASP A 257 -3.47 22.45 7.46
N ALA A 258 -2.94 23.44 8.13
CA ALA A 258 -1.66 24.02 7.81
C ALA A 258 -0.51 23.33 8.56
N TRP A 259 0.60 23.19 7.85
CA TRP A 259 1.82 22.64 8.41
C TRP A 259 3.06 23.41 7.93
N ASN A 260 3.76 24.03 8.87
CA ASN A 260 4.99 24.77 8.60
C ASN A 260 6.22 23.92 8.94
N CYS A 261 6.96 23.52 7.91
CA CYS A 261 8.16 22.71 8.06
C CYS A 261 9.28 23.38 8.87
N LEU A 262 9.30 24.72 8.93
CA LEU A 262 10.29 25.49 9.69
C LEU A 262 9.93 25.63 11.19
N SER A 263 8.75 25.15 11.59
CA SER A 263 8.33 25.19 13.00
C SER A 263 9.26 24.30 13.85
N GLY A 264 9.83 24.88 14.91
CA GLY A 264 10.71 24.19 15.85
C GLY A 264 12.20 24.19 15.47
N ILE A 265 12.60 24.76 14.34
CA ILE A 265 14.01 24.90 13.93
C ILE A 265 14.81 25.74 14.94
N GLU A 266 14.17 26.70 15.59
CA GLU A 266 14.79 27.50 16.64
C GLU A 266 15.30 26.64 17.83
N LYS A 267 14.69 25.46 18.04
CA LYS A 267 15.07 24.51 19.09
C LYS A 267 16.00 23.40 18.59
N ASP A 268 15.85 23.03 17.33
CA ASP A 268 16.61 21.94 16.69
C ASP A 268 17.15 22.39 15.33
N LYS A 269 18.38 22.91 15.36
CA LYS A 269 19.06 23.48 14.19
C LYS A 269 19.46 22.41 13.16
N ASP A 270 19.57 21.15 13.55
CA ASP A 270 20.00 20.06 12.68
C ASP A 270 18.90 19.69 11.65
N LEU A 271 17.65 20.06 11.94
CA LEU A 271 16.52 19.88 11.00
C LEU A 271 16.70 20.64 9.68
N VAL A 272 17.40 21.79 9.70
CA VAL A 272 17.58 22.65 8.51
C VAL A 272 18.27 21.89 7.38
N GLN A 273 19.34 21.17 7.69
CA GLN A 273 20.06 20.40 6.68
C GLN A 273 19.14 19.33 6.06
N SER A 274 18.43 18.56 6.89
CA SER A 274 17.51 17.52 6.42
C SER A 274 16.39 18.10 5.53
N ILE A 275 15.78 19.21 5.94
CA ILE A 275 14.74 19.89 5.15
C ILE A 275 15.29 20.35 3.79
N ALA A 276 16.44 21.03 3.79
CA ALA A 276 17.05 21.54 2.57
C ALA A 276 17.44 20.41 1.61
N GLU A 277 18.01 19.31 2.13
CA GLU A 277 18.33 18.14 1.30
C GLU A 277 17.09 17.47 0.67
N VAL A 278 15.98 17.37 1.41
CA VAL A 278 14.71 16.83 0.87
C VAL A 278 14.21 17.72 -0.27
N ILE A 279 14.23 19.05 -0.10
CA ILE A 279 13.78 20.00 -1.13
C ILE A 279 14.66 19.86 -2.38
N ILE A 280 15.98 19.93 -2.23
CA ILE A 280 16.90 19.84 -3.37
C ILE A 280 16.75 18.52 -4.09
N LYS A 281 16.77 17.36 -3.38
CA LYS A 281 16.69 16.03 -3.99
C LYS A 281 15.38 15.78 -4.75
N ASN A 282 14.26 16.30 -4.27
CA ASN A 282 12.95 16.10 -4.93
C ASN A 282 12.69 17.10 -6.07
N THR A 283 13.46 18.18 -6.16
CA THR A 283 13.32 19.19 -7.23
C THR A 283 14.46 19.15 -8.23
N SER A 284 15.40 18.20 -8.11
CA SER A 284 16.51 17.99 -9.03
C SER A 284 16.12 17.09 -10.19
N ASN A 285 16.69 17.35 -11.37
CA ASN A 285 16.51 16.50 -12.53
C ASN A 285 17.17 15.12 -12.32
N ALA A 286 16.57 14.06 -12.88
CA ALA A 286 16.85 12.64 -12.64
C ALA A 286 18.30 12.16 -12.87
N ASN A 287 19.20 12.98 -13.38
CA ASN A 287 20.57 12.58 -13.74
C ASN A 287 21.56 12.44 -12.55
N GLY A 288 21.10 12.65 -11.32
CA GLY A 288 21.73 12.14 -10.09
C GLY A 288 23.16 12.58 -9.76
N ARG A 289 23.74 13.55 -10.48
CA ARG A 289 25.02 14.16 -10.09
C ARG A 289 24.70 15.44 -9.33
N GLN A 290 24.95 15.42 -8.00
CA GLN A 290 25.03 16.66 -7.23
C GLN A 290 26.20 17.47 -7.82
N ASP A 291 25.83 18.44 -8.65
CA ASP A 291 26.81 19.33 -9.22
C ASP A 291 27.09 20.51 -8.29
N PHE A 292 27.97 21.38 -8.72
CA PHE A 292 28.30 22.60 -8.00
C PHE A 292 27.06 23.46 -7.70
N TRP A 293 26.11 23.51 -8.65
CA TRP A 293 24.91 24.34 -8.53
C TRP A 293 24.01 23.90 -7.40
N GLU A 294 23.69 22.59 -7.33
CA GLU A 294 22.87 22.03 -6.25
C GLU A 294 23.46 22.25 -4.86
N LYS A 295 24.79 22.11 -4.73
CA LYS A 295 25.48 22.37 -3.47
C LYS A 295 25.45 23.84 -3.09
N ALA A 296 25.57 24.73 -4.04
CA ALA A 296 25.49 26.18 -3.81
C ALA A 296 24.05 26.60 -3.42
N GLU A 297 23.03 26.09 -4.13
CA GLU A 297 21.63 26.27 -3.81
C GLU A 297 21.27 25.73 -2.42
N LEU A 298 21.78 24.54 -2.07
CA LEU A 298 21.60 23.92 -0.75
C LEU A 298 22.12 24.84 0.37
N ASN A 299 23.34 25.36 0.22
CA ASN A 299 23.93 26.25 1.23
C ASN A 299 23.19 27.57 1.33
N LEU A 300 22.77 28.17 0.21
CA LEU A 300 21.94 29.38 0.22
C LEU A 300 20.60 29.13 0.91
N LEU A 301 19.94 28.02 0.60
CA LEU A 301 18.66 27.64 1.21
C LEU A 301 18.82 27.44 2.72
N MET A 302 19.84 26.70 3.19
CA MET A 302 20.11 26.54 4.62
C MET A 302 20.35 27.87 5.33
N ALA A 303 21.11 28.78 4.72
CA ALA A 303 21.36 30.10 5.28
C ALA A 303 20.05 30.91 5.44
N LEU A 304 19.21 30.92 4.40
CA LEU A 304 17.91 31.63 4.42
C LEU A 304 16.95 31.00 5.43
N MET A 305 16.90 29.65 5.54
CA MET A 305 16.07 28.95 6.51
C MET A 305 16.48 29.30 7.96
N HIS A 306 17.77 29.25 8.28
CA HIS A 306 18.24 29.66 9.59
C HIS A 306 17.93 31.13 9.86
N TYR A 307 18.09 31.98 8.85
CA TYR A 307 17.80 33.42 8.97
C TYR A 307 16.31 33.64 9.29
N VAL A 308 15.42 33.13 8.45
CA VAL A 308 13.96 33.32 8.59
C VAL A 308 13.42 32.70 9.88
N ALA A 309 13.88 31.50 10.27
CA ALA A 309 13.41 30.82 11.46
C ALA A 309 13.76 31.57 12.78
N THR A 310 14.82 32.37 12.78
CA THR A 310 15.35 33.03 13.99
C THR A 310 15.06 34.54 14.03
N GLN A 311 14.30 35.08 13.07
CA GLN A 311 13.93 36.50 13.05
C GLN A 311 13.10 36.86 14.28
N THR A 312 13.44 37.99 14.88
CA THR A 312 12.74 38.59 16.04
C THR A 312 12.01 39.84 15.66
N ILE A 313 11.02 40.22 16.46
CA ILE A 313 10.34 41.52 16.36
C ILE A 313 11.37 42.63 16.67
N PRO A 314 11.48 43.67 15.83
CA PRO A 314 12.45 44.72 16.03
C PRO A 314 12.42 45.31 17.45
N GLY A 315 13.57 45.35 18.12
CA GLY A 315 13.70 45.85 19.48
C GLY A 315 13.28 44.85 20.60
N THR A 316 12.95 43.62 20.27
CA THR A 316 12.56 42.59 21.25
C THR A 316 13.36 41.30 21.04
N THR A 317 13.28 40.37 22.01
CA THR A 317 13.81 39.00 21.90
C THR A 317 12.75 38.04 21.43
N GLU A 318 11.52 38.45 21.17
CA GLU A 318 10.42 37.61 20.73
C GLU A 318 10.55 37.34 19.24
N LEU A 319 10.35 36.06 18.88
CA LEU A 319 10.37 35.66 17.49
C LEU A 319 9.19 36.26 16.71
N LEU A 320 9.41 36.56 15.44
CA LEU A 320 8.31 36.94 14.54
C LEU A 320 7.20 35.89 14.56
N PRO A 321 5.94 36.28 14.28
CA PRO A 321 4.85 35.32 14.13
C PRO A 321 5.22 34.18 13.16
N ILE A 322 4.76 32.95 13.46
CA ILE A 322 5.11 31.76 12.67
C ILE A 322 4.79 31.91 11.17
N GLN A 323 3.75 32.70 10.84
CA GLN A 323 3.32 32.94 9.46
C GLN A 323 4.38 33.70 8.64
N GLN A 324 5.25 34.45 9.31
CA GLN A 324 6.35 35.20 8.66
C GLN A 324 7.65 34.39 8.62
N ARG A 325 7.68 33.21 9.28
CA ARG A 325 8.83 32.31 9.35
C ARG A 325 8.54 31.02 8.57
N SER A 326 8.37 31.11 7.23
CA SER A 326 7.96 30.05 6.33
C SER A 326 8.85 29.97 5.08
N LEU A 327 8.75 28.87 4.33
CA LEU A 327 9.41 28.75 3.01
C LEU A 327 8.90 29.81 2.02
N GLY A 328 7.62 30.19 2.09
CA GLY A 328 7.09 31.29 1.30
C GLY A 328 7.72 32.63 1.64
N ALA A 329 8.10 32.86 2.91
CA ALA A 329 8.87 34.06 3.27
C ALA A 329 10.27 34.05 2.61
N ILE A 330 10.92 32.89 2.54
CA ILE A 330 12.20 32.74 1.81
C ILE A 330 12.01 33.03 0.33
N TYR A 331 10.94 32.48 -0.28
CA TYR A 331 10.63 32.78 -1.68
C TYR A 331 10.45 34.26 -1.94
N ARG A 332 9.69 34.97 -1.09
CA ARG A 332 9.49 36.42 -1.18
C ARG A 332 10.79 37.22 -1.01
N MET A 333 11.70 36.77 -0.15
CA MET A 333 13.03 37.39 -0.03
C MET A 333 13.83 37.22 -1.33
N LEU A 334 13.84 36.06 -1.93
CA LEU A 334 14.55 35.81 -3.18
C LEU A 334 13.96 36.57 -4.37
N SER A 335 12.65 36.79 -4.41
CA SER A 335 11.95 37.45 -5.52
C SER A 335 11.93 38.96 -5.42
N ASN A 336 11.93 39.53 -4.22
CA ASN A 336 11.69 40.95 -4.01
C ASN A 336 12.93 41.71 -3.55
N GLU A 337 13.96 41.05 -3.05
CA GLU A 337 15.13 41.72 -2.49
C GLU A 337 16.34 41.62 -3.43
N SER A 338 17.17 42.68 -3.49
CA SER A 338 18.44 42.62 -4.18
C SER A 338 19.47 41.81 -3.37
N PHE A 339 20.49 41.25 -4.05
CA PHE A 339 21.60 40.59 -3.35
C PHE A 339 22.32 41.50 -2.36
N GLY A 340 22.39 42.80 -2.63
CA GLY A 340 22.96 43.76 -1.69
C GLY A 340 22.13 43.90 -0.41
N ASP A 341 20.81 43.75 -0.50
CA ASP A 341 19.94 43.74 0.66
C ASP A 341 20.12 42.48 1.49
N LEU A 342 20.17 41.32 0.81
CA LEU A 342 20.45 40.02 1.47
C LEU A 342 21.82 40.07 2.17
N GLU A 343 22.86 40.54 1.49
CA GLU A 343 24.21 40.63 2.04
C GLU A 343 24.23 41.50 3.31
N ARG A 344 23.59 42.67 3.28
CA ARG A 344 23.47 43.55 4.46
C ARG A 344 22.73 42.87 5.63
N ARG A 345 21.70 42.08 5.34
CA ARG A 345 20.97 41.34 6.37
C ARG A 345 21.84 40.30 7.06
N PHE A 346 22.63 39.54 6.29
CA PHE A 346 23.53 38.54 6.84
C PHE A 346 24.72 39.17 7.59
N GLU A 347 25.25 40.28 7.12
CA GLU A 347 26.32 41.01 7.79
C GLU A 347 25.88 41.68 9.11
N ALA A 348 24.62 42.01 9.25
CA ALA A 348 24.04 42.53 10.49
C ALA A 348 23.82 41.46 11.57
N LEU A 349 23.97 40.18 11.23
CA LEU A 349 23.77 39.06 12.19
C LEU A 349 24.91 39.02 13.22
N PRO A 350 24.61 38.63 14.47
CA PRO A 350 25.62 38.47 15.51
C PRO A 350 26.61 37.36 15.15
N LYS A 351 27.88 37.49 15.54
CA LYS A 351 28.90 36.50 15.35
C LYS A 351 28.46 35.18 15.98
N GLY A 352 28.58 34.08 15.22
CA GLY A 352 28.12 32.75 15.66
C GLY A 352 26.66 32.41 15.36
N HIS A 353 25.94 33.31 14.64
CA HIS A 353 24.60 32.99 14.17
C HIS A 353 24.63 31.79 13.20
N PRO A 354 23.72 30.80 13.32
CA PRO A 354 23.74 29.56 12.52
C PRO A 354 23.64 29.77 11.02
N ALA A 355 23.02 30.87 10.58
CA ALA A 355 22.93 31.24 9.16
C ALA A 355 24.27 31.61 8.54
N LEU A 356 25.25 32.03 9.31
CA LEU A 356 26.52 32.57 8.79
C LEU A 356 27.43 31.48 8.20
N ALA A 357 27.41 30.25 8.73
CA ALA A 357 28.25 29.16 8.24
C ALA A 357 27.85 28.75 6.80
N PRO A 358 26.59 28.35 6.51
CA PRO A 358 26.19 28.00 5.16
C PRO A 358 26.23 29.24 4.21
N TYR A 359 25.95 30.43 4.69
CA TYR A 359 26.11 31.63 3.90
C TYR A 359 27.56 31.88 3.50
N GLY A 360 28.50 31.64 4.43
CA GLY A 360 29.94 31.74 4.17
C GLY A 360 30.39 30.78 3.05
N ILE A 361 29.90 29.54 3.06
CA ILE A 361 30.17 28.57 1.96
C ILE A 361 29.59 29.07 0.63
N PHE A 362 28.34 29.58 0.64
CA PHE A 362 27.74 30.18 -0.55
C PHE A 362 28.58 31.35 -1.10
N LYS A 363 29.08 32.22 -0.22
CA LYS A 363 29.94 33.39 -0.61
C LYS A 363 31.26 33.01 -1.27
N LEU A 364 31.75 31.76 -1.14
CA LEU A 364 32.94 31.28 -1.86
C LEU A 364 32.70 31.16 -3.35
N ALA A 365 31.46 31.09 -3.81
CA ALA A 365 31.11 31.14 -5.22
C ALA A 365 31.41 32.55 -5.77
N ASN A 366 31.84 32.61 -7.05
CA ASN A 366 32.06 33.93 -7.70
C ASN A 366 30.76 34.74 -7.67
N ARG A 367 30.87 36.03 -7.29
CA ARG A 367 29.72 36.96 -7.19
C ARG A 367 28.90 37.05 -8.49
N GLN A 368 29.55 36.86 -9.63
CA GLN A 368 28.89 36.91 -10.96
C GLN A 368 27.84 35.76 -11.15
N ILE A 369 27.99 34.63 -10.43
CA ILE A 369 27.07 33.47 -10.55
C ILE A 369 26.01 33.42 -9.43
N TRP A 370 26.06 34.34 -8.45
CA TRP A 370 25.09 34.34 -7.35
C TRP A 370 23.65 34.51 -7.84
N GLY A 371 23.44 35.35 -8.89
CA GLY A 371 22.14 35.51 -9.53
C GLY A 371 21.60 34.18 -10.10
N ASN A 372 22.45 33.41 -10.75
CA ASN A 372 22.05 32.10 -11.33
C ASN A 372 21.67 31.10 -10.22
N ILE A 373 22.43 31.05 -9.10
CA ILE A 373 22.13 30.20 -7.96
C ILE A 373 20.78 30.58 -7.33
N ALA A 374 20.51 31.92 -7.16
CA ALA A 374 19.25 32.36 -6.62
C ALA A 374 18.06 32.09 -7.55
N ILE A 375 18.23 32.24 -8.86
CA ILE A 375 17.21 31.89 -9.85
C ILE A 375 16.93 30.41 -9.79
N GLY A 376 17.98 29.58 -9.74
CA GLY A 376 17.84 28.12 -9.59
C GLY A 376 17.02 27.76 -8.32
N LEU A 377 17.41 28.31 -7.18
CA LEU A 377 16.69 28.11 -5.92
C LEU A 377 15.26 28.68 -5.97
N GLY A 378 15.07 29.88 -6.56
CA GLY A 378 13.75 30.46 -6.76
C GLY A 378 12.83 29.59 -7.60
N ASN A 379 13.35 28.97 -8.66
CA ASN A 379 12.59 28.02 -9.47
C ASN A 379 12.16 26.79 -8.67
N ARG A 380 13.02 26.25 -7.80
CA ARG A 380 12.66 25.13 -6.90
C ARG A 380 11.55 25.49 -5.92
N LEU A 381 11.50 26.75 -5.50
CA LEU A 381 10.49 27.26 -4.57
C LEU A 381 9.32 27.97 -5.27
N SER A 382 9.21 27.88 -6.60
CA SER A 382 8.20 28.59 -7.40
C SER A 382 6.76 28.23 -7.03
N VAL A 383 6.50 27.05 -6.46
CA VAL A 383 5.18 26.63 -5.96
C VAL A 383 4.60 27.61 -4.92
N PHE A 384 5.45 28.35 -4.18
CA PHE A 384 5.04 29.39 -3.22
C PHE A 384 4.52 30.68 -3.88
N GLN A 385 4.51 30.75 -5.22
CA GLN A 385 3.73 31.78 -5.96
C GLN A 385 2.22 31.54 -5.77
N ASN A 386 1.81 30.31 -5.55
CA ASN A 386 0.41 30.01 -5.23
C ASN A 386 0.10 30.48 -3.80
N PRO A 387 -0.84 31.44 -3.62
CA PRO A 387 -1.18 31.97 -2.30
C PRO A 387 -1.71 30.91 -1.32
N LEU A 388 -2.37 29.84 -1.83
CA LEU A 388 -2.88 28.76 -0.97
C LEU A 388 -1.74 27.87 -0.46
N VAL A 389 -0.74 27.56 -1.31
CA VAL A 389 0.46 26.83 -0.88
C VAL A 389 1.21 27.63 0.20
N ASP A 390 1.40 28.95 -0.02
CA ASP A 390 2.03 29.80 0.98
C ASP A 390 1.24 29.79 2.31
N LYS A 391 -0.08 29.86 2.27
CA LYS A 391 -0.93 29.83 3.47
C LYS A 391 -0.82 28.52 4.24
N ILE A 392 -1.07 27.38 3.61
CA ILE A 392 -1.06 26.07 4.30
C ILE A 392 0.34 25.69 4.82
N THR A 393 1.39 26.36 4.35
CA THR A 393 2.77 26.15 4.81
C THR A 393 3.28 27.24 5.73
N SER A 394 2.51 28.29 5.98
CA SER A 394 2.88 29.38 6.89
C SER A 394 2.27 29.24 8.29
N TYR A 395 1.05 28.72 8.42
CA TYR A 395 0.46 28.36 9.71
C TYR A 395 0.94 26.98 10.17
N ASN A 396 0.73 26.62 11.44
CA ASN A 396 1.14 25.32 11.98
C ASN A 396 0.06 24.75 12.90
N GLU A 397 -0.80 23.89 12.34
CA GLU A 397 -1.94 23.24 13.01
C GLU A 397 -1.69 21.75 13.23
N ILE A 398 -0.75 21.15 12.48
CA ILE A 398 -0.40 19.75 12.57
C ILE A 398 0.87 19.59 13.41
N ASP A 399 0.74 18.96 14.57
CA ASP A 399 1.89 18.53 15.39
C ASP A 399 2.31 17.11 15.00
N LEU A 400 3.49 16.98 14.41
CA LEU A 400 4.02 15.70 13.94
C LEU A 400 4.43 14.73 15.07
N THR A 401 4.53 15.21 16.32
CA THR A 401 4.89 14.38 17.48
C THR A 401 3.67 13.79 18.18
N LEU A 402 2.51 14.41 17.98
CA LEU A 402 1.26 14.06 18.66
C LEU A 402 0.80 12.61 18.42
N PRO A 403 0.95 12.03 17.20
CA PRO A 403 0.58 10.63 16.97
C PRO A 403 1.34 9.62 17.83
N GLY A 404 2.55 9.97 18.31
CA GLY A 404 3.30 9.13 19.25
C GLY A 404 2.82 9.21 20.70
N GLN A 405 1.88 10.11 21.01
CA GLN A 405 1.44 10.43 22.38
C GLN A 405 0.00 9.98 22.66
N LYS A 406 -0.91 10.23 21.73
CA LYS A 406 -2.35 9.93 21.83
C LYS A 406 -2.90 9.45 20.49
N PRO A 407 -4.09 8.86 20.45
CA PRO A 407 -4.71 8.44 19.19
C PRO A 407 -4.90 9.61 18.23
N CYS A 408 -4.22 9.56 17.10
CA CYS A 408 -4.31 10.55 16.01
C CYS A 408 -4.58 9.84 14.69
N ALA A 409 -5.31 10.51 13.81
CA ALA A 409 -5.51 10.08 12.44
C ALA A 409 -5.21 11.24 11.49
N TYR A 410 -4.07 11.17 10.81
CA TYR A 410 -3.63 12.18 9.87
C TYR A 410 -3.81 11.68 8.44
N PHE A 411 -4.50 12.46 7.62
CA PHE A 411 -4.70 12.17 6.20
C PHE A 411 -3.89 13.14 5.37
N CYS A 412 -3.04 12.62 4.51
CA CYS A 412 -2.25 13.39 3.56
C CYS A 412 -2.82 13.15 2.16
N CYS A 413 -3.62 14.10 1.67
CA CYS A 413 -4.19 14.03 0.33
C CYS A 413 -3.19 14.61 -0.68
N ILE A 414 -2.73 13.77 -1.60
CA ILE A 414 -1.71 14.12 -2.60
C ILE A 414 -2.25 13.94 -4.00
N SER A 415 -1.78 14.75 -4.96
CA SER A 415 -2.13 14.58 -6.37
C SER A 415 -1.30 13.46 -7.00
N ALA A 416 -1.97 12.53 -7.66
CA ALA A 416 -1.31 11.55 -8.52
C ALA A 416 -0.96 12.11 -9.92
N GLN A 417 -1.46 13.30 -10.28
CA GLN A 417 -1.30 13.91 -11.61
C GLN A 417 -0.31 15.07 -11.62
N ASP A 418 -0.18 15.78 -10.49
CA ASP A 418 0.68 16.95 -10.36
C ASP A 418 1.87 16.66 -9.45
N SER A 419 3.05 16.53 -10.06
CA SER A 419 4.29 16.27 -9.34
C SER A 419 4.92 17.52 -8.72
N SER A 420 4.40 18.73 -9.02
CA SER A 420 5.00 19.99 -8.54
C SER A 420 5.00 20.11 -7.01
N LEU A 421 4.06 19.44 -6.35
CA LEU A 421 3.90 19.44 -4.89
C LEU A 421 4.47 18.18 -4.20
N GLU A 422 5.06 17.24 -4.95
CA GLU A 422 5.61 15.99 -4.39
C GLU A 422 6.67 16.26 -3.30
N PHE A 423 7.45 17.34 -3.44
CA PHE A 423 8.45 17.66 -2.45
C PHE A 423 7.84 18.04 -1.09
N LEU A 424 6.64 18.63 -1.06
CA LEU A 424 5.93 18.97 0.19
C LEU A 424 5.47 17.70 0.91
N SER A 425 4.92 16.72 0.19
CA SER A 425 4.57 15.43 0.79
C SER A 425 5.79 14.64 1.26
N SER A 426 6.86 14.60 0.45
CA SER A 426 8.13 13.99 0.86
C SER A 426 8.70 14.67 2.11
N LEU A 427 8.64 15.99 2.18
CA LEU A 427 9.10 16.77 3.32
C LEU A 427 8.26 16.50 4.58
N PHE A 428 6.93 16.43 4.43
CA PHE A 428 6.02 16.10 5.52
C PHE A 428 6.35 14.74 6.13
N PHE A 429 6.46 13.70 5.32
CA PHE A 429 6.78 12.34 5.81
C PHE A 429 8.20 12.23 6.34
N SER A 430 9.18 12.86 5.71
CA SER A 430 10.56 12.88 6.21
C SER A 430 10.66 13.49 7.60
N GLN A 431 9.99 14.64 7.83
CA GLN A 431 9.95 15.25 9.15
C GLN A 431 9.10 14.46 10.15
N LEU A 432 7.98 13.87 9.71
CA LEU A 432 7.15 13.02 10.55
C LEU A 432 7.98 11.90 11.18
N PHE A 433 8.69 11.14 10.36
CA PHE A 433 9.54 10.05 10.85
C PHE A 433 10.65 10.54 11.77
N ALA A 434 11.36 11.61 11.37
CA ALA A 434 12.44 12.18 12.16
C ALA A 434 11.94 12.63 13.55
N ARG A 435 10.82 13.36 13.60
CA ARG A 435 10.25 13.89 14.85
C ARG A 435 9.65 12.81 15.74
N LEU A 436 8.98 11.80 15.17
CA LEU A 436 8.46 10.67 15.94
C LEU A 436 9.58 9.82 16.55
N ILE A 437 10.60 9.48 15.76
CA ILE A 437 11.77 8.71 16.25
C ILE A 437 12.47 9.48 17.37
N GLU A 438 12.71 10.78 17.18
CA GLU A 438 13.34 11.62 18.18
C GLU A 438 12.48 11.76 19.44
N TYR A 439 11.16 11.90 19.28
CA TYR A 439 10.24 11.93 20.42
C TYR A 439 10.28 10.62 21.20
N GLY A 440 10.27 9.48 20.51
CA GLY A 440 10.40 8.15 21.13
C GLY A 440 11.73 8.00 21.88
N ARG A 441 12.82 8.51 21.30
CA ARG A 441 14.15 8.49 21.93
C ARG A 441 14.18 9.32 23.21
N ARG A 442 13.55 10.51 23.24
CA ARG A 442 13.58 11.44 24.39
C ARG A 442 12.58 11.06 25.48
N HIS A 443 11.39 10.62 25.13
CA HIS A 443 10.24 10.47 26.05
C HIS A 443 9.72 9.04 26.17
N GLY A 444 10.13 8.15 25.27
CA GLY A 444 9.66 6.78 25.24
C GLY A 444 10.44 5.82 26.15
N LYS A 445 9.88 4.65 26.39
CA LYS A 445 10.57 3.55 27.11
C LYS A 445 11.45 2.80 26.12
N HIS A 446 12.77 2.77 26.38
CA HIS A 446 13.77 2.14 25.49
C HIS A 446 13.73 2.65 24.03
N GLY A 447 13.42 3.93 23.84
CA GLY A 447 13.30 4.54 22.53
C GLY A 447 11.98 4.30 21.78
N ARG A 448 11.04 3.55 22.36
CA ARG A 448 9.73 3.25 21.78
C ARG A 448 8.71 4.30 22.19
N LEU A 449 7.91 4.74 21.22
CA LEU A 449 6.80 5.67 21.43
C LEU A 449 5.78 5.13 22.44
N PRO A 450 5.16 5.99 23.26
CA PRO A 450 4.04 5.62 24.13
C PRO A 450 2.85 5.05 23.37
N MET A 451 2.58 5.56 22.17
CA MET A 451 1.52 5.13 21.25
C MET A 451 2.15 4.52 20.01
N THR A 452 1.69 3.34 19.58
CA THR A 452 2.06 2.77 18.28
C THR A 452 1.53 3.63 17.14
N VAL A 453 2.34 3.86 16.12
CA VAL A 453 1.98 4.68 14.96
C VAL A 453 2.05 3.83 13.69
N ASN A 454 0.94 3.72 12.99
CA ASN A 454 0.84 3.03 11.71
C ASN A 454 0.82 4.06 10.58
N VAL A 455 1.74 3.93 9.64
CA VAL A 455 1.86 4.81 8.48
C VAL A 455 1.51 4.03 7.22
N CYS A 456 0.34 4.33 6.66
CA CYS A 456 -0.16 3.73 5.44
C CYS A 456 0.16 4.64 4.25
N LEU A 457 1.15 4.24 3.46
CA LEU A 457 1.62 5.00 2.30
C LEU A 457 0.96 4.44 1.04
N GLU A 458 -0.33 4.79 0.82
CA GLU A 458 -1.04 4.42 -0.41
C GLU A 458 -0.42 5.20 -1.57
N GLU A 459 -0.13 4.48 -2.66
CA GLU A 459 0.63 5.00 -3.80
C GLU A 459 2.01 5.58 -3.40
N PHE A 460 2.76 4.80 -2.63
CA PHE A 460 4.07 5.16 -2.07
C PHE A 460 5.02 5.84 -3.07
N CYS A 461 4.99 5.45 -4.33
CA CYS A 461 5.86 6.03 -5.35
C CYS A 461 5.47 7.47 -5.73
N ASN A 462 4.27 7.96 -5.36
CA ASN A 462 3.76 9.28 -5.73
C ASN A 462 3.96 10.35 -4.64
N ILE A 463 4.48 9.98 -3.47
CA ILE A 463 4.72 10.94 -2.37
C ILE A 463 6.06 11.69 -2.48
N GLY A 464 6.76 11.54 -3.60
CA GLY A 464 8.14 12.01 -3.77
C GLY A 464 9.16 11.03 -3.18
N LYS A 465 10.44 11.27 -3.45
CA LYS A 465 11.52 10.42 -2.93
C LYS A 465 11.78 10.75 -1.45
N LEU A 466 11.67 9.77 -0.57
CA LEU A 466 12.11 9.87 0.83
C LEU A 466 13.60 9.54 0.91
N PRO A 467 14.47 10.53 1.22
CA PRO A 467 15.91 10.28 1.31
C PRO A 467 16.23 9.30 2.43
N ASP A 468 17.16 8.36 2.16
CA ASP A 468 17.64 7.37 3.12
C ASP A 468 16.53 6.55 3.83
N PHE A 469 15.37 6.37 3.18
CA PHE A 469 14.18 5.78 3.77
C PHE A 469 14.39 4.35 4.30
N LYS A 470 15.29 3.58 3.70
CA LYS A 470 15.73 2.30 4.23
C LYS A 470 16.22 2.39 5.68
N ARG A 471 17.05 3.40 5.98
CA ARG A 471 17.54 3.62 7.35
C ARG A 471 16.39 3.97 8.29
N VAL A 472 15.48 4.84 7.83
CA VAL A 472 14.30 5.24 8.58
C VAL A 472 13.45 4.02 8.94
N LEU A 473 13.12 3.14 7.99
CA LEU A 473 12.35 1.91 8.24
C LEU A 473 12.98 1.02 9.30
N ASN A 474 14.30 0.84 9.27
CA ASN A 474 15.00 0.04 10.27
C ASN A 474 14.88 0.63 11.69
N PHE A 475 14.92 1.96 11.85
CA PHE A 475 14.73 2.63 13.13
C PHE A 475 13.25 2.62 13.57
N CYS A 476 12.32 2.75 12.65
CA CYS A 476 10.88 2.76 12.91
C CYS A 476 10.41 1.53 13.69
N ARG A 477 10.91 0.33 13.36
CA ARG A 477 10.60 -0.90 14.08
C ARG A 477 10.85 -0.79 15.59
N GLY A 478 12.02 -0.29 15.97
CA GLY A 478 12.40 -0.12 17.38
C GLY A 478 11.56 0.94 18.08
N SER A 479 11.17 1.98 17.35
CA SER A 479 10.40 3.11 17.87
C SER A 479 8.89 2.84 17.99
N GLY A 480 8.37 1.71 17.48
CA GLY A 480 6.94 1.39 17.47
C GLY A 480 6.17 2.11 16.35
N ILE A 481 6.86 2.35 15.24
CA ILE A 481 6.29 2.92 14.01
C ILE A 481 6.29 1.81 12.96
N PHE A 482 5.14 1.52 12.36
CA PHE A 482 4.97 0.49 11.34
C PHE A 482 4.48 1.10 10.03
N CYS A 483 5.09 0.69 8.92
CA CYS A 483 4.80 1.24 7.62
C CYS A 483 4.18 0.19 6.70
N GLN A 484 3.11 0.56 6.02
CA GLN A 484 2.53 -0.17 4.90
C GLN A 484 2.88 0.57 3.61
N LEU A 485 3.79 0.00 2.83
CA LEU A 485 4.25 0.54 1.55
C LEU A 485 3.40 -0.08 0.45
N ILE A 486 2.48 0.69 -0.12
CA ILE A 486 1.56 0.20 -1.14
C ILE A 486 2.00 0.74 -2.50
N VAL A 487 2.36 -0.16 -3.41
CA VAL A 487 2.82 0.15 -4.76
C VAL A 487 1.94 -0.52 -5.80
N GLN A 488 1.89 0.02 -6.99
CA GLN A 488 1.14 -0.59 -8.09
C GLN A 488 1.92 -1.72 -8.74
N SER A 489 3.22 -1.53 -8.92
CA SER A 489 4.12 -2.49 -9.58
C SER A 489 5.57 -2.32 -9.13
N ILE A 490 6.39 -3.34 -9.37
CA ILE A 490 7.84 -3.27 -9.11
C ILE A 490 8.54 -2.28 -10.06
N PRO A 491 8.26 -2.22 -11.37
CA PRO A 491 8.84 -1.20 -12.24
C PRO A 491 8.65 0.22 -11.73
N GLN A 492 7.46 0.57 -11.22
CA GLN A 492 7.22 1.89 -10.62
C GLN A 492 8.12 2.15 -9.40
N LEU A 493 8.34 1.13 -8.57
CA LEU A 493 9.22 1.23 -7.42
C LEU A 493 10.70 1.37 -7.85
N GLN A 494 11.12 0.67 -8.90
CA GLN A 494 12.47 0.75 -9.47
C GLN A 494 12.78 2.12 -10.07
N ASP A 495 11.80 2.73 -10.72
CA ASP A 495 11.91 4.07 -11.25
C ASP A 495 12.13 5.11 -10.15
N ARG A 496 11.35 5.04 -9.08
CA ARG A 496 11.44 5.97 -7.93
C ARG A 496 12.69 5.72 -7.06
N TYR A 497 13.08 4.46 -6.87
CA TYR A 497 14.23 4.02 -6.07
C TYR A 497 15.16 3.16 -6.92
N PRO A 498 16.01 3.76 -7.77
CA PRO A 498 16.80 3.06 -8.76
C PRO A 498 17.92 2.22 -8.15
N LYS A 499 18.56 1.39 -8.99
CA LYS A 499 19.66 0.46 -8.65
C LYS A 499 19.18 -0.60 -7.67
N THR A 500 19.78 -0.71 -6.50
CA THR A 500 19.46 -1.68 -5.44
C THR A 500 18.57 -1.11 -4.33
N GLU A 501 18.27 0.20 -4.37
CA GLU A 501 17.49 0.86 -3.32
C GLU A 501 16.11 0.21 -3.12
N TRP A 502 15.43 -0.15 -4.21
CA TRP A 502 14.10 -0.79 -4.17
C TRP A 502 14.13 -2.19 -3.52
N GLU A 503 15.18 -3.00 -3.80
CA GLU A 503 15.34 -4.33 -3.17
C GLU A 503 15.60 -4.20 -1.67
N GLU A 504 16.36 -3.20 -1.30
CA GLU A 504 16.67 -2.90 0.10
C GLU A 504 15.45 -2.45 0.89
N LEU A 505 14.55 -1.66 0.26
CA LEU A 505 13.27 -1.27 0.86
C LEU A 505 12.37 -2.49 1.08
N ILE A 506 12.24 -3.35 0.07
CA ILE A 506 11.50 -4.61 0.22
C ILE A 506 12.13 -5.49 1.30
N GLY A 507 13.47 -5.53 1.39
CA GLY A 507 14.21 -6.27 2.40
C GLY A 507 13.93 -5.84 3.84
N CYS A 508 13.45 -4.60 4.05
CA CYS A 508 13.03 -4.11 5.37
C CYS A 508 11.62 -4.56 5.76
N THR A 509 10.84 -5.16 4.84
CA THR A 509 9.47 -5.62 5.08
C THR A 509 9.44 -7.14 5.25
N ASP A 510 8.98 -7.62 6.40
CA ASP A 510 8.83 -9.06 6.66
C ASP A 510 7.54 -9.64 6.10
N ILE A 511 6.58 -8.80 5.75
CA ILE A 511 5.27 -9.15 5.21
C ILE A 511 5.16 -8.56 3.82
N GLN A 512 4.85 -9.39 2.83
CA GLN A 512 4.57 -8.95 1.48
C GLN A 512 3.21 -9.49 1.06
N ILE A 513 2.35 -8.62 0.53
CA ILE A 513 0.98 -8.96 0.12
C ILE A 513 0.82 -8.61 -1.36
N CYS A 514 0.55 -9.60 -2.20
CA CYS A 514 0.16 -9.40 -3.58
C CYS A 514 -1.37 -9.48 -3.70
N LEU A 515 -1.99 -8.35 -3.97
CA LEU A 515 -3.43 -8.23 -4.20
C LEU A 515 -3.83 -8.50 -5.65
N GLY A 516 -2.85 -8.53 -6.55
CA GLY A 516 -3.00 -8.73 -7.99
C GLY A 516 -2.08 -7.79 -8.75
N CYS A 517 -1.52 -8.24 -9.86
CA CYS A 517 -0.64 -7.47 -10.72
C CYS A 517 -0.98 -7.72 -12.19
N ASN A 518 -0.70 -6.74 -13.03
CA ASN A 518 -0.92 -6.82 -14.48
C ASN A 518 0.38 -6.78 -15.28
N ASP A 519 1.52 -6.59 -14.60
CA ASP A 519 2.82 -6.52 -15.21
C ASP A 519 3.64 -7.81 -14.95
N VAL A 520 4.47 -8.16 -15.93
CA VAL A 520 5.24 -9.42 -15.92
C VAL A 520 6.35 -9.39 -14.87
N ASP A 521 6.95 -8.24 -14.61
CA ASP A 521 8.09 -8.12 -13.70
C ASP A 521 7.65 -8.36 -12.25
N THR A 522 6.53 -7.74 -11.84
CA THR A 522 5.93 -8.00 -10.52
C THR A 522 5.48 -9.46 -10.40
N ALA A 523 4.80 -10.00 -11.43
CA ALA A 523 4.37 -11.40 -11.43
C ALA A 523 5.56 -12.36 -11.32
N THR A 524 6.64 -12.09 -12.06
CA THR A 524 7.87 -12.90 -12.04
C THR A 524 8.56 -12.82 -10.68
N TYR A 525 8.63 -11.63 -10.08
CA TYR A 525 9.19 -11.45 -8.74
C TYR A 525 8.41 -12.26 -7.69
N ILE A 526 7.09 -12.14 -7.66
CA ILE A 526 6.23 -12.87 -6.73
C ILE A 526 6.32 -14.39 -6.96
N SER A 527 6.36 -14.83 -8.22
CA SER A 527 6.56 -16.24 -8.59
C SER A 527 7.87 -16.80 -8.02
N LYS A 528 8.98 -16.07 -8.19
CA LYS A 528 10.29 -16.44 -7.61
C LYS A 528 10.24 -16.52 -6.08
N LYS A 529 9.55 -15.60 -5.43
CA LYS A 529 9.35 -15.59 -3.96
C LYS A 529 8.49 -16.75 -3.47
N CYS A 530 7.51 -17.19 -4.25
CA CYS A 530 6.72 -18.38 -3.95
C CYS A 530 7.55 -19.67 -4.02
N GLY A 531 8.65 -19.67 -4.75
CA GLY A 531 9.59 -20.79 -4.82
C GLY A 531 9.15 -21.90 -5.76
N MET A 532 9.94 -22.98 -5.78
CA MET A 532 9.77 -24.13 -6.68
C MET A 532 9.23 -25.36 -5.93
N VAL A 533 8.45 -26.16 -6.62
CA VAL A 533 7.91 -27.43 -6.16
C VAL A 533 8.35 -28.56 -7.08
N THR A 534 8.51 -29.76 -6.53
CA THR A 534 8.72 -30.97 -7.30
C THR A 534 7.38 -31.53 -7.75
N ILE A 535 7.17 -31.68 -9.04
CA ILE A 535 5.96 -32.27 -9.62
C ILE A 535 6.26 -33.56 -10.34
N LYS A 536 5.25 -34.45 -10.39
CA LYS A 536 5.30 -35.67 -11.15
C LYS A 536 4.84 -35.42 -12.58
N VAL A 537 5.64 -35.85 -13.54
CA VAL A 537 5.30 -35.84 -14.96
C VAL A 537 5.22 -37.28 -15.50
N GLU A 538 4.13 -37.57 -16.17
CA GLU A 538 3.92 -38.87 -16.82
C GLU A 538 3.85 -38.64 -18.35
N ASN A 539 4.86 -39.12 -19.05
CA ASN A 539 4.89 -39.13 -20.51
C ASN A 539 4.45 -40.50 -21.03
N ASN A 540 3.37 -40.52 -21.77
CA ASN A 540 2.85 -41.72 -22.43
C ASN A 540 3.22 -41.67 -23.90
N GLN A 541 4.10 -42.58 -24.34
CA GLN A 541 4.39 -42.75 -25.74
C GLN A 541 3.41 -43.82 -26.31
N MET A 542 2.55 -43.40 -27.22
CA MET A 542 1.64 -44.28 -27.95
C MET A 542 2.19 -44.53 -29.35
N PRO A 543 2.09 -45.78 -29.87
CA PRO A 543 2.45 -46.05 -31.25
C PRO A 543 1.50 -45.28 -32.19
N LEU A 544 2.06 -44.65 -33.22
CA LEU A 544 1.31 -43.92 -34.26
C LEU A 544 0.48 -44.79 -35.20
N LEU A 545 0.50 -46.12 -35.02
CA LEU A 545 -0.26 -47.07 -35.84
C LEU A 545 -1.76 -47.04 -35.48
N PRO A 546 -2.67 -47.01 -36.50
CA PRO A 546 -4.09 -47.08 -36.29
C PRO A 546 -4.50 -48.28 -35.44
N LEU A 547 -5.55 -48.15 -34.64
CA LEU A 547 -6.03 -49.16 -33.69
C LEU A 547 -6.38 -50.51 -34.38
N PHE A 548 -6.69 -50.50 -35.69
CA PHE A 548 -7.09 -51.61 -36.53
C PHE A 548 -6.03 -52.04 -37.57
N SER A 549 -4.77 -51.64 -37.39
CA SER A 549 -3.70 -52.13 -38.25
C SER A 549 -3.55 -53.63 -38.08
N PRO A 550 -3.51 -54.42 -39.17
CA PRO A 550 -3.42 -55.88 -39.12
C PRO A 550 -2.06 -56.43 -38.60
N VAL A 551 -1.13 -55.56 -38.27
CA VAL A 551 0.14 -55.97 -37.66
C VAL A 551 -0.08 -56.13 -36.15
N TYR A 552 -0.63 -57.26 -35.78
CA TYR A 552 -0.56 -57.79 -34.42
C TYR A 552 0.85 -58.25 -34.12
N SER A 553 1.80 -57.39 -33.88
CA SER A 553 2.98 -57.79 -33.15
C SER A 553 2.67 -57.69 -31.64
N SER A 554 2.98 -58.74 -30.91
CA SER A 554 2.88 -58.81 -29.44
C SER A 554 3.71 -57.77 -28.70
N THR A 555 4.45 -56.95 -29.42
CA THR A 555 5.32 -55.87 -28.96
C THR A 555 4.89 -54.54 -29.55
N ARG A 556 3.74 -54.01 -29.11
CA ARG A 556 3.50 -52.56 -29.24
C ARG A 556 4.40 -51.86 -28.23
N PRO A 557 5.33 -51.01 -28.68
CA PRO A 557 6.15 -50.24 -27.74
C PRO A 557 5.29 -49.14 -27.08
N TYR A 558 4.48 -49.53 -26.12
CA TYR A 558 3.84 -48.60 -25.19
C TYR A 558 4.83 -48.39 -24.06
N SER A 559 5.41 -47.20 -23.99
CA SER A 559 6.26 -46.84 -22.86
C SER A 559 5.62 -45.69 -22.07
N GLN A 560 5.59 -45.86 -20.77
CA GLN A 560 5.20 -44.83 -19.83
C GLN A 560 6.44 -44.43 -19.03
N THR A 561 6.94 -43.24 -19.27
CA THR A 561 8.06 -42.67 -18.50
C THR A 561 7.48 -41.82 -17.39
N LYS A 562 7.88 -42.12 -16.15
CA LYS A 562 7.56 -41.31 -14.98
C LYS A 562 8.82 -40.54 -14.59
N SER A 563 8.76 -39.25 -14.59
CA SER A 563 9.86 -38.37 -14.17
C SER A 563 9.37 -37.31 -13.19
N ASN A 564 10.30 -36.82 -12.40
CA ASN A 564 10.06 -35.68 -11.52
C ASN A 564 10.66 -34.45 -12.20
N THR A 565 10.01 -33.33 -12.11
CA THR A 565 10.53 -32.05 -12.63
C THR A 565 10.20 -30.92 -11.68
N GLN A 566 10.87 -29.78 -11.89
CA GLN A 566 10.59 -28.55 -11.13
C GLN A 566 9.45 -27.77 -11.81
N ARG A 567 8.67 -27.09 -10.98
CA ARG A 567 7.67 -26.13 -11.39
C ARG A 567 7.62 -25.00 -10.36
N ALA A 568 7.46 -23.73 -10.79
CA ALA A 568 7.13 -22.69 -9.83
C ALA A 568 5.81 -23.02 -9.12
N LEU A 569 5.75 -22.79 -7.80
CA LEU A 569 4.52 -22.99 -7.02
C LEU A 569 3.36 -22.20 -7.62
N MET A 570 3.62 -20.94 -8.02
CA MET A 570 2.75 -20.09 -8.80
C MET A 570 3.53 -19.59 -10.01
N LEU A 571 3.05 -19.84 -11.21
CA LEU A 571 3.63 -19.27 -12.43
C LEU A 571 3.25 -17.77 -12.54
N PRO A 572 4.04 -16.95 -13.24
CA PRO A 572 3.71 -15.53 -13.43
C PRO A 572 2.30 -15.30 -14.03
N ASP A 573 1.92 -16.12 -15.02
CA ASP A 573 0.61 -16.06 -15.64
C ASP A 573 -0.55 -16.47 -14.69
N GLU A 574 -0.30 -17.40 -13.77
CA GLU A 574 -1.26 -17.76 -12.72
C GLU A 574 -1.46 -16.64 -11.71
N ILE A 575 -0.40 -15.86 -11.42
CA ILE A 575 -0.47 -14.71 -10.52
C ILE A 575 -1.24 -13.57 -11.19
N MET A 576 -0.97 -13.28 -12.46
CA MET A 576 -1.70 -12.24 -13.24
C MET A 576 -3.19 -12.60 -13.43
N ARG A 577 -3.53 -13.89 -13.46
CA ARG A 577 -4.93 -14.38 -13.57
C ARG A 577 -5.55 -14.77 -12.24
N MET A 578 -4.93 -14.40 -11.11
CA MET A 578 -5.49 -14.66 -9.80
C MET A 578 -6.83 -13.94 -9.62
N ASP A 579 -7.78 -14.62 -8.98
CA ASP A 579 -9.10 -14.03 -8.72
C ASP A 579 -8.95 -12.72 -7.92
N ASN A 580 -9.74 -11.70 -8.30
CA ASN A 580 -9.68 -10.40 -7.63
C ASN A 580 -10.08 -10.45 -6.15
N GLN A 581 -10.75 -11.51 -5.70
CA GLN A 581 -11.04 -11.74 -4.28
C GLN A 581 -9.88 -12.38 -3.51
N GLU A 582 -8.88 -12.92 -4.20
CA GLU A 582 -7.74 -13.62 -3.61
C GLU A 582 -6.54 -12.70 -3.41
N SER A 583 -5.67 -13.08 -2.50
CA SER A 583 -4.37 -12.45 -2.27
C SER A 583 -3.31 -13.50 -1.92
N LEU A 584 -2.06 -13.20 -2.24
CA LEU A 584 -0.90 -14.00 -1.82
C LEU A 584 -0.16 -13.24 -0.72
N VAL A 585 0.05 -13.90 0.41
CA VAL A 585 0.80 -13.36 1.55
C VAL A 585 2.11 -14.14 1.70
N LEU A 586 3.20 -13.42 1.67
CA LEU A 586 4.56 -13.93 1.79
C LEU A 586 5.14 -13.41 3.11
N LEU A 587 5.46 -14.30 4.03
CA LEU A 587 6.06 -13.98 5.32
C LEU A 587 7.52 -14.43 5.33
N ARG A 588 8.41 -13.62 5.89
CA ARG A 588 9.84 -13.94 5.97
C ARG A 588 10.06 -15.29 6.66
N GLY A 589 10.79 -16.19 5.99
CA GLY A 589 11.11 -17.53 6.50
C GLY A 589 9.97 -18.52 6.51
N GLN A 590 8.82 -18.19 5.88
CA GLN A 590 7.65 -19.04 5.82
C GLN A 590 7.26 -19.37 4.39
N LYS A 591 6.45 -20.43 4.22
CA LYS A 591 5.84 -20.77 2.95
C LYS A 591 4.76 -19.77 2.57
N PRO A 592 4.49 -19.56 1.27
CA PRO A 592 3.40 -18.70 0.82
C PRO A 592 2.03 -19.10 1.40
N LEU A 593 1.20 -18.11 1.63
CA LEU A 593 -0.17 -18.26 2.10
C LEU A 593 -1.13 -17.62 1.10
N LYS A 594 -2.15 -18.34 0.67
CA LYS A 594 -3.21 -17.85 -0.19
C LYS A 594 -4.44 -17.55 0.66
N LEU A 595 -4.89 -16.30 0.67
CA LEU A 595 -6.02 -15.81 1.45
C LEU A 595 -7.05 -15.15 0.55
N TYR A 596 -8.25 -14.94 1.07
CA TYR A 596 -9.25 -14.05 0.50
C TYR A 596 -9.14 -12.66 1.10
N LYS A 597 -9.39 -11.64 0.29
CA LYS A 597 -9.43 -10.24 0.73
C LYS A 597 -10.59 -10.01 1.69
N ILE A 598 -10.43 -9.05 2.57
CA ILE A 598 -11.43 -8.62 3.53
C ILE A 598 -12.06 -7.34 2.97
N THR A 599 -13.38 -7.20 3.05
CA THR A 599 -14.06 -5.97 2.70
C THR A 599 -14.48 -5.20 3.96
N PRO A 600 -14.60 -3.86 3.92
CA PRO A 600 -14.94 -3.07 5.11
C PRO A 600 -16.29 -3.47 5.72
N ASP A 601 -17.25 -3.87 4.89
CA ASP A 601 -18.60 -4.32 5.27
C ASP A 601 -18.61 -5.58 6.15
N GLU A 602 -17.55 -6.36 6.14
CA GLU A 602 -17.38 -7.51 7.03
C GLU A 602 -17.00 -7.12 8.46
N HIS A 603 -16.49 -5.90 8.65
CA HIS A 603 -16.05 -5.44 9.95
C HIS A 603 -17.26 -4.98 10.80
N PRO A 604 -17.35 -5.40 12.09
CA PRO A 604 -18.50 -5.03 12.96
C PRO A 604 -18.73 -3.52 13.08
N SER A 605 -17.67 -2.72 12.98
CA SER A 605 -17.77 -1.25 13.06
C SER A 605 -18.22 -0.59 11.76
N PHE A 606 -18.41 -1.33 10.68
CA PHE A 606 -18.82 -0.76 9.38
C PHE A 606 -20.14 -0.01 9.44
N GLN A 607 -21.11 -0.52 10.20
CA GLN A 607 -22.43 0.11 10.36
C GLN A 607 -22.38 1.49 11.03
N ARG A 608 -21.24 1.86 11.62
CA ARG A 608 -21.02 3.16 12.28
C ARG A 608 -20.32 4.17 11.36
N LEU A 609 -20.02 3.78 10.13
CA LEU A 609 -19.40 4.69 9.17
C LEU A 609 -20.46 5.64 8.61
N HIS A 610 -20.11 6.92 8.57
CA HIS A 610 -20.89 7.98 7.95
C HIS A 610 -19.97 8.80 7.07
N ASP A 611 -20.29 8.89 5.80
CA ASP A 611 -19.50 9.66 4.84
C ASP A 611 -19.64 11.16 5.13
N VAL A 612 -18.52 11.86 5.08
CA VAL A 612 -18.42 13.32 5.12
C VAL A 612 -17.64 13.79 3.92
N LYS A 613 -17.97 14.95 3.37
CA LYS A 613 -17.23 15.47 2.22
C LYS A 613 -15.98 16.20 2.68
N VAL A 614 -14.91 16.09 1.92
CA VAL A 614 -13.68 16.87 2.12
C VAL A 614 -13.99 18.36 2.08
N SER A 615 -14.86 18.81 1.18
CA SER A 615 -15.29 20.21 1.04
C SER A 615 -15.96 20.82 2.29
N ASP A 616 -16.51 19.98 3.17
CA ASP A 616 -17.18 20.45 4.39
C ASP A 616 -16.19 20.70 5.54
N TYR A 617 -14.95 20.27 5.35
CA TYR A 617 -13.90 20.49 6.35
C TYR A 617 -13.39 21.93 6.29
N THR A 618 -13.41 22.63 7.43
CA THR A 618 -12.89 23.99 7.55
C THR A 618 -11.72 24.01 8.54
N PRO A 619 -10.48 24.23 8.09
CA PRO A 619 -9.32 24.32 8.98
C PRO A 619 -9.38 25.57 9.86
N GLU A 620 -8.65 25.54 10.97
CA GLU A 620 -8.68 26.60 11.96
C GLU A 620 -8.15 27.95 11.42
N TRP A 621 -7.07 27.92 10.62
CA TRP A 621 -6.52 29.13 9.97
C TRP A 621 -7.57 29.86 9.11
N ARG A 622 -8.40 29.11 8.37
CA ARG A 622 -9.47 29.67 7.53
C ARG A 622 -10.58 30.25 8.39
N ARG A 623 -10.98 29.56 9.44
CA ARG A 623 -11.96 30.03 10.43
C ARG A 623 -11.53 31.35 11.05
N GLN A 624 -10.25 31.47 11.47
CA GLN A 624 -9.67 32.70 12.04
C GLN A 624 -9.64 33.82 11.03
N GLU A 625 -9.28 33.57 9.76
CA GLU A 625 -9.34 34.58 8.72
C GLU A 625 -10.76 35.08 8.44
N GLU A 626 -11.74 34.17 8.40
CA GLU A 626 -13.14 34.54 8.20
C GLU A 626 -13.68 35.38 9.34
N LEU A 627 -13.36 35.06 10.58
CA LEU A 627 -13.68 35.85 11.75
C LEU A 627 -13.02 37.22 11.69
N ALA A 628 -11.73 37.31 11.37
CA ALA A 628 -11.02 38.56 11.24
C ALA A 628 -11.59 39.44 10.10
N LYS A 629 -11.99 38.85 8.98
CA LYS A 629 -12.70 39.55 7.89
C LYS A 629 -14.06 40.07 8.34
N ALA A 630 -14.81 39.28 9.09
CA ALA A 630 -16.11 39.70 9.64
C ALA A 630 -15.95 40.84 10.62
N GLU A 631 -14.98 40.80 11.53
CA GLU A 631 -14.68 41.87 12.47
C GLU A 631 -14.25 43.16 11.76
N ARG A 632 -13.37 43.07 10.73
CA ARG A 632 -12.97 44.24 9.93
C ARG A 632 -14.17 44.87 9.22
N LYS A 633 -15.08 44.05 8.67
CA LYS A 633 -16.34 44.55 8.06
C LYS A 633 -17.24 45.21 9.09
N ALA A 634 -17.35 44.65 10.29
CA ALA A 634 -18.13 45.23 11.37
C ALA A 634 -17.54 46.57 11.83
N ARG A 635 -16.20 46.65 12.03
CA ARG A 635 -15.50 47.91 12.37
C ARG A 635 -15.61 48.96 11.27
N ALA A 636 -15.57 48.55 9.99
CA ALA A 636 -15.74 49.48 8.87
C ALA A 636 -17.17 50.03 8.81
N LYS A 637 -18.19 49.23 9.17
CA LYS A 637 -19.60 49.68 9.26
C LYS A 637 -19.85 50.59 10.48
N SER A 638 -19.11 50.41 11.58
CA SER A 638 -19.24 51.21 12.80
C SER A 638 -18.43 52.51 12.82
N ARG A 639 -17.59 52.74 11.80
CA ARG A 639 -16.88 54.03 11.65
C ARG A 639 -17.89 55.09 11.26
N PRO A 640 -18.08 56.17 12.05
CA PRO A 640 -18.93 57.26 11.62
C PRO A 640 -18.39 57.84 10.32
N ALA A 641 -19.31 58.14 9.38
CA ALA A 641 -18.95 58.80 8.14
C ALA A 641 -18.09 60.02 8.47
N PRO A 642 -16.96 60.23 7.73
CA PRO A 642 -16.17 61.44 7.94
C PRO A 642 -17.13 62.64 7.83
N SER A 643 -17.22 63.43 8.89
CA SER A 643 -17.93 64.70 8.87
C SER A 643 -17.50 65.48 7.64
N ALA A 644 -18.47 65.87 6.81
CA ALA A 644 -18.21 66.73 5.66
C ALA A 644 -17.37 67.94 6.09
N PRO A 645 -16.33 68.32 5.34
CA PRO A 645 -15.59 69.49 5.68
C PRO A 645 -16.55 70.72 5.71
N GLU A 646 -16.59 71.41 6.83
CA GLU A 646 -17.31 72.68 6.94
C GLU A 646 -16.96 73.59 5.73
N ALA A 647 -17.99 73.98 4.98
CA ALA A 647 -17.85 74.91 3.89
C ALA A 647 -17.36 76.21 4.43
N GLY A 648 -16.09 76.55 4.15
CA GLY A 648 -15.56 77.86 4.38
C GLY A 648 -16.33 78.93 3.58
N PRO A 649 -16.35 80.22 4.05
CA PRO A 649 -17.14 81.22 3.39
C PRO A 649 -16.71 81.51 1.96
N PRO A 650 -17.65 81.91 1.05
CA PRO A 650 -17.40 82.02 -0.38
C PRO A 650 -16.46 83.20 -0.66
N PRO A 651 -15.47 83.16 -1.54
CA PRO A 651 -14.64 84.30 -1.96
C PRO A 651 -15.45 85.24 -2.86
N ALA A 652 -15.27 86.53 -2.63
CA ALA A 652 -15.90 87.64 -3.31
C ALA A 652 -15.61 87.69 -4.83
N GLN A 653 -16.63 88.03 -5.60
CA GLN A 653 -16.57 88.29 -7.05
C GLN A 653 -15.74 89.55 -7.38
N PRO A 654 -14.95 89.53 -8.45
CA PRO A 654 -14.60 90.79 -9.14
C PRO A 654 -15.42 90.95 -10.44
N ALA A 655 -15.75 92.19 -10.72
CA ALA A 655 -16.67 92.71 -11.70
C ALA A 655 -16.20 92.63 -13.17
N ASN A 656 -17.19 92.52 -14.01
CA ASN A 656 -17.30 92.79 -15.43
C ASN A 656 -16.23 93.55 -16.17
N THR A 657 -15.78 93.07 -17.31
CA THR A 657 -15.72 93.82 -18.59
C THR A 657 -15.87 92.90 -19.79
N ALA A 658 -16.84 93.17 -20.63
CA ALA A 658 -17.07 92.57 -21.96
C ALA A 658 -16.47 93.52 -23.04
N PRO A 659 -16.59 93.30 -24.39
CA PRO A 659 -16.58 92.08 -25.18
C PRO A 659 -15.67 92.12 -26.44
N ALA A 660 -15.38 91.06 -27.10
CA ALA A 660 -15.16 91.06 -28.56
C ALA A 660 -15.25 89.59 -29.14
N THR A 661 -16.11 89.47 -30.14
CA THR A 661 -16.38 88.36 -31.03
C THR A 661 -15.52 88.47 -32.31
N PRO A 662 -15.52 87.58 -33.33
CA PRO A 662 -15.59 86.08 -33.35
C PRO A 662 -14.54 85.47 -34.30
N GLY A 663 -14.45 84.14 -34.34
CA GLY A 663 -13.73 83.43 -35.40
C GLY A 663 -13.67 81.91 -35.25
N GLN A 664 -14.63 81.29 -35.87
CA GLN A 664 -14.67 80.01 -36.64
C GLN A 664 -13.77 78.84 -36.27
N LYS A 665 -14.51 77.70 -36.04
CA LYS A 665 -14.32 76.33 -36.56
C LYS A 665 -12.99 75.61 -36.19
N GLU A 666 -13.03 74.38 -35.70
CA GLU A 666 -13.47 73.14 -36.25
C GLU A 666 -13.51 72.02 -35.20
N ALA A 667 -14.36 71.05 -35.53
CA ALA A 667 -14.74 69.86 -34.91
C ALA A 667 -13.63 68.79 -34.63
N GLY A 668 -13.95 67.82 -33.75
CA GLY A 668 -13.43 66.52 -33.71
C GLY A 668 -12.81 66.13 -32.39
N GLY A 669 -13.45 65.30 -31.62
CA GLY A 669 -13.44 63.90 -31.69
C GLY A 669 -13.03 63.34 -30.34
N GLU A 670 -14.01 62.86 -29.61
CA GLU A 670 -13.81 61.86 -28.52
C GLU A 670 -13.00 60.68 -29.03
N THR A 671 -11.97 60.28 -28.32
CA THR A 671 -11.43 58.91 -28.41
C THR A 671 -11.21 58.34 -27.05
N ALA A 672 -11.93 57.33 -26.71
CA ALA A 672 -11.81 56.52 -25.55
C ALA A 672 -10.49 55.71 -25.57
N PRO A 673 -9.86 55.45 -24.40
CA PRO A 673 -8.64 54.63 -24.32
C PRO A 673 -9.01 53.17 -24.03
N HIS A 674 -9.50 52.46 -25.03
CA HIS A 674 -9.81 51.01 -24.87
C HIS A 674 -9.39 50.12 -26.05
N LYS A 675 -8.65 50.61 -27.02
CA LYS A 675 -8.23 49.81 -28.20
C LYS A 675 -6.74 49.48 -28.28
N GLU A 676 -5.90 50.04 -27.48
CA GLU A 676 -4.47 49.72 -27.50
C GLU A 676 -4.08 48.50 -26.67
N ARG A 677 -4.90 48.08 -25.72
CA ARG A 677 -4.62 46.91 -24.89
C ARG A 677 -4.94 45.56 -25.61
N ASP A 678 -5.85 45.59 -26.56
CA ASP A 678 -6.25 44.38 -27.31
C ASP A 678 -5.36 44.11 -28.54
N GLN A 679 -4.55 45.06 -28.98
CA GLN A 679 -3.61 44.81 -30.08
C GLN A 679 -2.25 44.26 -29.60
N ILE A 680 -1.84 44.54 -28.36
CA ILE A 680 -0.61 43.97 -27.77
C ILE A 680 -0.82 42.49 -27.41
N LEU A 681 -2.03 42.08 -27.01
CA LEU A 681 -2.34 40.69 -26.71
C LEU A 681 -2.56 39.77 -27.94
N ARG A 682 -2.68 40.35 -29.14
CA ARG A 682 -2.78 39.58 -30.39
C ARG A 682 -1.45 39.37 -31.13
N GLN A 683 -0.38 40.02 -30.72
CA GLN A 683 0.95 39.87 -31.31
C GLN A 683 1.81 38.80 -30.58
N GLU A 684 1.39 38.27 -29.41
CA GLU A 684 2.12 37.24 -28.68
C GLU A 684 1.63 35.79 -28.93
N TYR A 685 0.60 35.60 -29.80
CA TYR A 685 0.04 34.25 -30.08
C TYR A 685 0.28 33.74 -31.51
N ASP A 686 1.17 34.36 -32.28
CA ASP A 686 1.41 33.95 -33.67
C ASP A 686 2.83 33.44 -33.94
N TYR A 687 3.34 32.62 -33.00
CA TYR A 687 4.53 31.77 -33.24
C TYR A 687 4.19 30.30 -32.98
N GLY A 688 3.77 29.62 -34.06
CA GLY A 688 3.55 28.17 -34.00
C GLY A 688 2.69 27.59 -35.10
N LEU A 689 2.89 28.02 -36.35
CA LEU A 689 2.43 27.24 -37.50
C LEU A 689 3.66 26.51 -38.07
N LEU A 690 3.71 25.23 -37.85
CA LEU A 690 4.63 24.27 -38.42
C LEU A 690 4.54 24.30 -39.95
N ASP A 691 5.71 24.41 -40.60
CA ASP A 691 5.94 24.34 -42.01
C ASP A 691 5.46 22.98 -42.58
N PRO A 692 4.56 22.96 -43.60
CA PRO A 692 3.99 21.73 -44.12
C PRO A 692 4.97 20.90 -44.99
N GLU A 693 6.24 21.29 -45.16
CA GLU A 693 7.19 20.57 -45.96
C GLU A 693 8.05 19.54 -45.24
N LEU A 694 7.94 19.40 -43.93
CA LEU A 694 8.74 18.41 -43.14
C LEU A 694 8.05 17.04 -43.00
N ASP A 695 6.80 16.90 -43.37
CA ASP A 695 6.06 15.63 -43.25
C ASP A 695 6.17 14.72 -44.50
N ARG A 696 7.02 15.01 -45.46
CA ARG A 696 7.19 14.20 -46.69
C ARG A 696 8.44 13.30 -46.76
N VAL A 697 9.20 13.19 -45.68
CA VAL A 697 10.47 12.41 -45.73
C VAL A 697 10.45 11.16 -44.81
N SER A 698 9.31 10.79 -44.20
CA SER A 698 9.29 9.59 -43.33
C SER A 698 8.35 8.47 -43.81
N SER A 699 8.21 8.26 -45.11
CA SER A 699 7.55 7.08 -45.68
C SER A 699 8.35 6.47 -46.84
N GLN A 700 9.52 5.95 -46.52
CA GLN A 700 10.18 4.93 -47.32
C GLN A 700 10.98 4.01 -46.41
N SER A 701 10.45 2.83 -46.18
CA SER A 701 11.18 1.67 -45.68
C SER A 701 12.11 1.14 -46.77
N PRO A 702 13.33 0.78 -46.45
CA PRO A 702 14.06 -0.19 -47.24
C PRO A 702 14.06 -1.56 -46.55
N ASP A 703 13.43 -2.50 -47.22
CA ASP A 703 13.78 -3.92 -47.13
C ASP A 703 15.24 -4.08 -47.52
N THR A 704 16.06 -4.60 -46.64
CA THR A 704 17.29 -5.32 -47.01
C THR A 704 17.61 -6.33 -45.92
N GLU A 705 17.46 -7.57 -46.30
CA GLU A 705 18.07 -8.76 -45.67
C GLU A 705 19.58 -8.57 -45.58
N ALA A 706 20.15 -8.93 -44.43
CA ALA A 706 21.58 -9.17 -44.30
C ALA A 706 21.81 -10.44 -43.45
N PRO A 707 22.81 -11.25 -43.77
CA PRO A 707 22.87 -12.66 -43.43
C PRO A 707 23.54 -12.91 -42.08
N TYR A 708 23.15 -14.04 -41.50
CA TYR A 708 23.78 -14.64 -40.33
C TYR A 708 25.29 -14.81 -40.49
N GLY A 709 26.07 -14.17 -39.63
CA GLY A 709 27.48 -14.42 -39.41
C GLY A 709 27.68 -15.20 -38.11
N ALA A 710 28.30 -16.36 -38.24
CA ALA A 710 28.69 -17.25 -37.15
C ALA A 710 29.67 -16.54 -36.20
N PHE A 711 29.46 -16.66 -34.90
CA PHE A 711 30.47 -16.39 -33.88
C PHE A 711 31.09 -17.69 -33.43
N ASP A 712 32.40 -17.79 -33.67
CA ASP A 712 33.28 -18.87 -33.26
C ASP A 712 33.34 -18.99 -31.72
N LEU A 713 33.18 -20.22 -31.25
CA LEU A 713 33.52 -20.68 -29.92
C LEU A 713 35.06 -20.65 -29.76
N ILE A 714 35.54 -19.85 -28.83
CA ILE A 714 36.92 -20.00 -28.31
C ILE A 714 36.81 -20.86 -27.05
N GLU A 715 37.19 -22.12 -27.20
CA GLU A 715 37.59 -23.00 -26.10
C GLU A 715 38.89 -22.49 -25.49
N THR A 716 38.91 -22.26 -24.20
CA THR A 716 40.15 -22.24 -23.43
C THR A 716 40.06 -23.34 -22.37
N SER A 717 40.92 -24.31 -22.56
CA SER A 717 41.21 -25.40 -21.62
C SER A 717 41.96 -24.88 -20.37
N PRO A 718 41.83 -25.59 -19.23
CA PRO A 718 42.55 -25.27 -18.01
C PRO A 718 43.86 -26.05 -17.93
N ASP A 719 44.98 -25.38 -17.65
CA ASP A 719 46.14 -26.04 -17.05
C ASP A 719 46.99 -25.10 -16.20
N GLU A 720 47.31 -25.64 -15.03
CA GLU A 720 48.51 -25.42 -14.19
C GLU A 720 48.65 -24.08 -13.45
N VAL A 721 48.93 -24.01 -12.14
CA VAL A 721 49.95 -24.58 -11.25
C VAL A 721 49.71 -24.00 -9.87
N GLY A 722 49.67 -24.65 -8.77
CA GLY A 722 50.76 -25.00 -7.87
C GLY A 722 50.88 -24.03 -6.69
N GLY A 723 50.78 -24.60 -5.52
CA GLY A 723 50.89 -23.96 -4.23
C GLY A 723 52.36 -23.47 -3.88
N PRO A 724 52.67 -23.07 -2.64
CA PRO A 724 52.41 -23.84 -1.40
C PRO A 724 51.42 -23.20 -0.47
#